data_886127e78f6619c37cd9e72cefa4176a
#
_entry.id   886127e78f6619c37cd9e72cefa4176a
#
_cell.length_a   1.000
_cell.length_b   1.000
_cell.length_c   1.000
_cell.angle_alpha   90.00
_cell.angle_beta   90.00
_cell.angle_gamma   90.00
#
_symmetry.space_group_name_H-M   'P 1'
#
loop_
_entity.id
_entity.type
_entity.pdbx_description
1 polymer ?
#
loop_
_entity_poly.entity_id
_entity_poly.type
_entity_poly.pdbx_seq_one_letter_code
_entity_poly.pdbx_strand_id
1 'polypeptide(L)'
;MSHTQYPSSNRGSTSHASGQECDGRESTQYHDASHHPADIFDLDQMTTLSAGPVFGGDGGLSKTPYVAMPEDFMAYLFNSLPSQGSSPGNGLQGPISKYGELQDTQYCAPFTVNGMSQIGPLPSASQHIMSVTNLLDENSPETNISDERSQEIFDFIKDRFHEHDVPPAERSRDIILEGDREQDDHMLSCRMMQAYLGSYWYHFSDQLPILHRPTFSSDTTPNLLLLAMMTIGAACLDRTYGQQVLTAGAKLSNFIARHLRWEIFMNENFRPPAKLWVFQTLILLELYEKMFSTRELHERAHIHHATMITLMRRGRSLIGKSPMDSPPNSRETLNDSKKGLAVGQTPEEWWNHWVTNEATRRAAFAAFIIDSTHAAMFGHSAVMVTHEMRLPLPYDESLWRARSGSEVGRAEASLNARGMQPISFLEGLKRTLSHQEVKTTSFGRTALMAGLMSVTYHMQQRDLQVNVLGGGVIQALEDRDRWRASLTKAYNSWKSDFDKELQDSEPSSDPYGRGSTRNEANIVFGSRTVLHHLAHMAMHADIVDCQMFARAKRLLGRTIGAQEFSSAQKRVKEQWAPSAKARHATFYALKFLSSVLLPDEAAFMNAASPWPEGFYETRYDVLMNRPWVLYFAALVVWCYGYALEGPCGDVARHNTPEENQRQMRHYLLRYAGITHPDELQAMQGINNNTALLVVLRDSFDNTRWDLLHEGARLMRNCIILNGGGTV
;
A
#
# COMPACT_ATOMS: atom_id res chain seq x y z
N MET A 1 34.12 -10.76 56.45
CA MET A 1 35.42 -10.19 56.78
C MET A 1 35.78 -9.19 55.69
N SER A 2 35.65 -7.98 56.10
CA SER A 2 36.51 -6.79 56.01
C SER A 2 36.49 -6.12 54.64
N HIS A 3 35.79 -5.00 54.43
CA HIS A 3 36.10 -3.58 54.74
C HIS A 3 37.35 -3.14 54.02
N THR A 4 37.31 -2.08 53.20
CA THR A 4 37.37 -0.62 53.50
C THR A 4 37.39 0.11 52.13
N GLN A 5 36.51 1.07 51.83
CA GLN A 5 36.46 2.50 52.12
C GLN A 5 37.39 3.41 51.28
N TYR A 6 36.75 4.41 50.67
CA TYR A 6 37.25 5.63 50.01
C TYR A 6 38.21 6.48 50.85
N PRO A 7 38.93 7.44 50.28
CA PRO A 7 38.44 8.81 50.47
C PRO A 7 38.65 9.79 49.29
N SER A 8 37.86 10.85 49.35
CA SER A 8 37.84 12.11 48.65
C SER A 8 38.85 13.16 49.16
N SER A 9 39.29 14.10 48.33
CA SER A 9 39.55 15.52 48.64
C SER A 9 40.16 16.21 47.42
N ASN A 10 39.71 17.27 46.88
CA ASN A 10 39.38 18.67 47.22
C ASN A 10 40.58 19.64 47.03
N ARG A 11 40.29 20.76 46.35
CA ARG A 11 41.00 22.09 46.29
C ARG A 11 42.10 22.21 45.24
N GLY A 12 42.25 23.33 44.55
CA GLY A 12 41.62 24.66 44.51
C GLY A 12 42.46 25.61 43.66
N SER A 13 41.77 26.58 43.05
CA SER A 13 42.05 28.01 42.86
C SER A 13 43.45 28.49 42.39
N THR A 14 43.50 29.38 41.42
CA THR A 14 43.64 30.83 41.37
C THR A 14 44.14 31.25 39.98
N SER A 15 43.50 32.10 39.24
CA SER A 15 43.46 33.57 39.13
C SER A 15 44.55 34.21 38.26
N HIS A 16 44.15 35.08 37.40
CA HIS A 16 44.52 36.49 37.04
C HIS A 16 44.32 36.65 35.51
N ALA A 17 43.44 37.48 35.03
CA ALA A 17 43.22 38.93 35.11
C ALA A 17 43.88 39.72 33.97
N SER A 18 43.08 40.54 33.37
CA SER A 18 43.23 41.88 32.75
C SER A 18 42.75 41.89 31.28
N GLY A 19 41.90 42.79 30.81
CA GLY A 19 41.34 44.04 31.26
C GLY A 19 41.08 44.96 30.08
N GLN A 20 40.07 45.81 30.24
CA GLN A 20 39.73 47.04 29.51
C GLN A 20 38.65 46.93 28.45
N GLU A 21 37.43 47.38 28.76
CA GLU A 21 36.82 48.74 28.86
C GLU A 21 36.54 49.39 27.51
N CYS A 22 35.26 49.68 27.24
CA CYS A 22 34.57 50.98 27.27
C CYS A 22 33.16 50.79 26.72
N ASP A 23 32.14 51.05 27.41
CA ASP A 23 31.39 52.22 27.87
C ASP A 23 30.20 52.56 26.95
N GLY A 24 28.99 52.76 27.58
CA GLY A 24 27.84 53.44 26.99
C GLY A 24 26.47 52.97 27.41
N ARG A 25 26.06 53.24 28.67
CA ARG A 25 24.76 53.71 29.21
C ARG A 25 23.55 53.69 28.24
N GLU A 26 22.35 53.21 28.63
CA GLU A 26 21.44 53.82 29.60
C GLU A 26 20.35 52.84 30.08
N SER A 27 19.96 53.07 31.34
CA SER A 27 19.00 52.37 32.17
C SER A 27 17.56 52.77 31.88
N THR A 28 16.58 51.88 32.12
CA THR A 28 15.36 52.17 32.94
C THR A 28 14.66 50.88 33.37
N GLN A 29 14.58 50.72 34.62
CA GLN A 29 13.63 50.29 35.64
C GLN A 29 12.50 49.28 35.32
N TYR A 30 12.50 48.32 36.22
CA TYR A 30 11.50 47.36 36.69
C TYR A 30 10.07 47.87 36.78
N HIS A 31 9.11 47.02 36.37
CA HIS A 31 7.88 46.75 37.15
C HIS A 31 7.51 45.27 37.04
N ASP A 32 7.46 44.66 38.20
CA ASP A 32 6.91 43.35 38.51
C ASP A 32 5.37 43.38 38.34
N ALA A 33 4.82 42.48 37.55
CA ALA A 33 3.41 42.10 37.62
C ALA A 33 3.24 40.69 37.09
N SER A 34 3.16 39.75 38.00
CA SER A 34 2.64 38.42 37.83
C SER A 34 1.28 38.41 37.15
N HIS A 35 1.22 37.96 35.90
CA HIS A 35 0.01 37.35 35.30
C HIS A 35 0.45 36.29 34.33
N HIS A 36 0.15 35.04 34.66
CA HIS A 36 0.10 33.91 33.72
C HIS A 36 -0.93 34.20 32.62
N PRO A 37 -0.56 34.10 31.36
CA PRO A 37 -1.53 33.74 30.33
C PRO A 37 -1.41 32.23 30.12
N ALA A 38 -2.46 31.55 30.55
CA ALA A 38 -2.75 30.19 30.16
C ALA A 38 -2.97 30.11 28.65
N ASP A 39 -2.37 29.09 28.05
CA ASP A 39 -2.92 28.28 26.96
C ASP A 39 -3.62 28.98 25.79
N ILE A 40 -2.87 29.37 24.77
CA ILE A 40 -3.42 29.65 23.42
C ILE A 40 -2.58 29.02 22.30
N PHE A 41 -1.84 27.98 22.53
CA PHE A 41 -1.32 27.18 21.41
C PHE A 41 -1.44 25.70 21.74
N ASP A 42 -2.55 25.12 21.32
CA ASP A 42 -2.72 23.66 21.24
C ASP A 42 -1.77 23.13 20.15
N LEU A 43 -0.57 22.72 20.57
CA LEU A 43 0.50 22.21 19.71
C LEU A 43 0.15 20.88 19.05
N ASP A 44 -0.95 20.24 19.50
CA ASP A 44 -1.37 18.93 19.04
C ASP A 44 -2.06 18.96 17.64
N GLN A 45 -2.46 20.11 17.14
CA GLN A 45 -3.02 20.23 15.79
C GLN A 45 -1.97 20.51 14.70
N MET A 46 -0.74 20.81 15.05
CA MET A 46 0.33 21.13 14.07
C MET A 46 1.22 19.94 13.67
N THR A 47 1.04 18.76 14.22
CA THR A 47 1.95 17.62 13.96
C THR A 47 1.68 16.88 12.64
N THR A 48 0.73 17.32 11.82
CA THR A 48 0.55 16.82 10.45
C THR A 48 1.10 17.74 9.36
N LEU A 49 1.69 18.88 9.73
CA LEU A 49 2.43 19.71 8.78
C LEU A 49 3.84 19.14 8.61
N SER A 50 4.05 18.42 7.53
CA SER A 50 5.37 18.03 7.04
C SER A 50 6.30 19.25 7.05
N ALA A 51 7.30 19.24 7.91
CA ALA A 51 8.37 20.23 7.89
C ALA A 51 9.12 20.09 6.55
N GLY A 52 8.87 20.98 5.62
CA GLY A 52 9.70 21.15 4.43
C GLY A 52 11.10 21.59 4.83
N PRO A 53 12.16 21.16 4.12
CA PRO A 53 13.52 21.56 4.44
C PRO A 53 13.71 23.05 4.22
N VAL A 54 14.07 23.77 5.30
CA VAL A 54 14.52 25.14 5.26
C VAL A 54 15.95 25.17 4.70
N PHE A 55 16.09 25.38 3.41
CA PHE A 55 17.33 25.91 2.82
C PHE A 55 16.98 26.99 1.81
N GLY A 56 17.28 28.23 2.21
CA GLY A 56 17.18 29.39 1.35
C GLY A 56 18.29 29.40 0.30
N GLY A 57 17.98 29.94 -0.87
CA GLY A 57 18.91 30.16 -1.99
C GLY A 57 18.17 30.62 -3.22
N ASP A 58 18.03 31.91 -3.31
CA ASP A 58 18.03 32.79 -4.48
C ASP A 58 17.10 32.56 -5.68
N GLY A 59 16.38 33.58 -5.93
CA GLY A 59 15.66 34.14 -7.07
C GLY A 59 15.57 33.34 -8.36
N GLY A 60 14.45 32.67 -8.54
CA GLY A 60 14.02 32.16 -9.84
C GLY A 60 12.66 31.51 -9.68
N LEU A 61 11.66 32.03 -10.39
CA LEU A 61 10.27 31.54 -10.46
C LEU A 61 10.20 30.02 -10.76
N SER A 62 10.55 29.20 -9.80
CA SER A 62 10.29 27.77 -9.80
C SER A 62 9.19 27.50 -8.80
N LYS A 63 7.95 27.36 -9.31
CA LYS A 63 6.84 26.86 -8.51
C LYS A 63 7.26 25.53 -7.91
N THR A 64 7.43 25.50 -6.60
CA THR A 64 7.79 24.29 -5.86
C THR A 64 6.73 23.21 -6.06
N PRO A 65 7.09 21.95 -6.32
CA PRO A 65 6.15 20.86 -6.56
C PRO A 65 5.37 20.38 -5.32
N TYR A 66 5.51 21.05 -4.20
CA TYR A 66 4.92 20.67 -2.90
C TYR A 66 3.65 21.43 -2.52
N VAL A 67 3.07 22.18 -3.42
CA VAL A 67 1.81 22.87 -3.16
C VAL A 67 0.65 21.88 -3.31
N ALA A 68 -0.28 21.92 -2.37
CA ALA A 68 -1.58 21.25 -2.48
C ALA A 68 -2.14 21.41 -3.90
N MET A 69 -2.87 20.39 -4.38
CA MET A 69 -3.41 20.42 -5.75
C MET A 69 -3.95 21.82 -6.08
N PRO A 70 -3.50 22.42 -7.19
CA PRO A 70 -3.99 23.73 -7.59
C PRO A 70 -5.51 23.73 -7.64
N GLU A 71 -6.16 24.77 -7.12
CA GLU A 71 -7.64 24.89 -7.16
C GLU A 71 -8.17 24.73 -8.59
N ASP A 72 -7.44 25.26 -9.57
CA ASP A 72 -7.73 25.08 -10.99
C ASP A 72 -7.72 23.62 -11.44
N PHE A 73 -6.85 22.78 -10.88
CA PHE A 73 -6.81 21.37 -11.20
C PHE A 73 -7.97 20.61 -10.55
N MET A 74 -8.34 20.99 -9.33
CA MET A 74 -9.53 20.45 -8.66
C MET A 74 -10.80 20.87 -9.38
N ALA A 75 -10.90 22.15 -9.79
CA ALA A 75 -11.98 22.66 -10.62
C ALA A 75 -12.03 21.91 -11.97
N TYR A 76 -10.87 21.64 -12.59
CA TYR A 76 -10.79 20.85 -13.81
C TYR A 76 -11.29 19.41 -13.61
N LEU A 77 -10.98 18.75 -12.51
CA LEU A 77 -11.44 17.39 -12.22
C LEU A 77 -12.94 17.31 -11.91
N PHE A 78 -13.49 18.30 -11.18
CA PHE A 78 -14.85 18.23 -10.67
C PHE A 78 -15.86 19.09 -11.43
N ASN A 79 -15.45 20.22 -12.06
CA ASN A 79 -16.36 21.10 -12.79
C ASN A 79 -16.60 20.66 -14.25
N SER A 80 -15.85 19.73 -14.78
CA SER A 80 -16.09 19.17 -16.10
C SER A 80 -17.07 17.99 -16.11
N LEU A 81 -17.78 17.73 -15.02
CA LEU A 81 -18.96 16.87 -15.01
C LEU A 81 -20.05 17.55 -15.84
N PRO A 82 -20.64 16.89 -16.85
CA PRO A 82 -21.69 17.48 -17.65
C PRO A 82 -22.88 17.84 -16.74
N SER A 83 -23.10 19.11 -16.53
CA SER A 83 -24.40 19.58 -16.05
C SER A 83 -25.41 19.17 -17.11
N GLN A 84 -26.29 18.24 -16.79
CA GLN A 84 -27.44 17.92 -17.65
C GLN A 84 -28.17 19.23 -17.99
N GLY A 85 -28.35 19.43 -19.28
CA GLY A 85 -28.76 20.63 -19.91
C GLY A 85 -29.94 21.32 -19.28
N SER A 86 -29.79 22.65 -19.13
CA SER A 86 -30.90 23.58 -19.09
C SER A 86 -30.82 24.45 -20.33
N SER A 87 -31.82 24.27 -21.21
CA SER A 87 -32.14 25.22 -22.27
C SER A 87 -32.54 26.55 -21.66
N PRO A 88 -32.27 27.69 -22.34
CA PRO A 88 -32.66 29.00 -21.81
C PRO A 88 -34.16 29.26 -22.08
N GLY A 89 -34.89 29.36 -20.99
CA GLY A 89 -36.31 29.77 -21.02
C GLY A 89 -36.61 30.69 -19.84
N ASN A 90 -37.05 31.87 -20.20
CA ASN A 90 -37.44 33.00 -19.35
C ASN A 90 -38.39 32.70 -18.19
N GLY A 91 -38.19 33.41 -17.08
CA GLY A 91 -39.29 34.09 -16.39
C GLY A 91 -39.72 33.62 -15.01
N LEU A 92 -39.52 34.49 -14.01
CA LEU A 92 -40.40 34.81 -12.87
C LEU A 92 -40.48 33.86 -11.65
N GLN A 93 -39.94 34.42 -10.59
CA GLN A 93 -40.36 34.48 -9.17
C GLN A 93 -41.30 33.43 -8.57
N GLY A 94 -40.87 32.94 -7.38
CA GLY A 94 -41.70 32.54 -6.24
C GLY A 94 -41.44 31.13 -5.71
N PRO A 95 -41.84 30.82 -4.51
CA PRO A 95 -41.01 30.82 -3.32
C PRO A 95 -40.59 29.41 -2.86
N ILE A 96 -39.62 29.43 -1.95
CA ILE A 96 -39.08 28.34 -1.12
C ILE A 96 -40.15 27.27 -0.79
N SER A 97 -39.90 26.03 -1.21
CA SER A 97 -40.58 24.88 -0.64
C SER A 97 -39.74 23.62 -0.77
N LYS A 98 -39.41 23.09 0.39
CA LYS A 98 -39.21 21.68 0.74
C LYS A 98 -38.05 20.91 0.10
N TYR A 99 -37.19 20.46 0.99
CA TYR A 99 -36.35 19.28 0.91
C TYR A 99 -36.95 18.25 -0.04
N GLY A 100 -36.40 18.15 -1.23
CA GLY A 100 -36.60 17.01 -2.10
C GLY A 100 -35.62 15.92 -1.66
N GLU A 101 -36.14 14.82 -1.16
CA GLU A 101 -35.44 13.56 -1.03
C GLU A 101 -34.75 13.24 -2.36
N LEU A 102 -33.43 13.34 -2.38
CA LEU A 102 -32.63 12.68 -3.40
C LEU A 102 -32.84 11.18 -3.16
N GLN A 103 -33.73 10.59 -3.94
CA GLN A 103 -33.77 9.15 -4.09
C GLN A 103 -32.44 8.70 -4.66
N ASP A 104 -31.55 8.29 -3.77
CA ASP A 104 -30.30 7.59 -4.06
C ASP A 104 -30.65 6.15 -4.46
N THR A 105 -31.20 5.99 -5.64
CA THR A 105 -31.43 4.71 -6.26
C THR A 105 -30.25 4.39 -7.17
N GLN A 106 -29.19 3.91 -6.58
CA GLN A 106 -28.27 2.92 -7.18
C GLN A 106 -27.04 2.71 -6.28
N TYR A 107 -27.28 2.29 -5.05
CA TYR A 107 -26.32 1.37 -4.46
C TYR A 107 -26.42 0.09 -5.28
N CYS A 108 -25.30 -0.28 -5.89
CA CYS A 108 -25.19 -1.53 -6.63
C CYS A 108 -25.91 -2.64 -5.88
N ALA A 109 -26.68 -3.43 -6.62
CA ALA A 109 -27.38 -4.60 -6.14
C ALA A 109 -26.55 -5.39 -5.12
N PRO A 110 -27.18 -6.01 -4.14
CA PRO A 110 -26.46 -6.77 -3.13
C PRO A 110 -25.44 -7.65 -3.84
N PHE A 111 -24.24 -7.75 -3.27
CA PHE A 111 -23.31 -8.80 -3.60
C PHE A 111 -24.07 -10.12 -3.33
N THR A 112 -24.92 -10.51 -4.27
CA THR A 112 -25.40 -11.87 -4.29
C THR A 112 -24.17 -12.69 -4.60
N VAL A 113 -23.88 -13.62 -3.71
CA VAL A 113 -22.97 -14.72 -3.90
C VAL A 113 -23.19 -15.40 -5.29
N ASN A 114 -24.30 -15.13 -5.94
CA ASN A 114 -24.70 -15.59 -7.27
C ASN A 114 -23.87 -15.04 -8.45
N GLY A 115 -23.05 -13.99 -8.29
CA GLY A 115 -22.10 -13.57 -9.33
C GLY A 115 -20.86 -14.47 -9.42
N MET A 116 -20.61 -15.33 -8.42
CA MET A 116 -19.53 -16.31 -8.44
C MET A 116 -19.98 -17.70 -8.96
N SER A 117 -21.27 -17.95 -9.10
CA SER A 117 -21.78 -19.27 -9.50
C SER A 117 -21.70 -19.56 -11.00
N GLN A 118 -21.14 -18.65 -11.81
CA GLN A 118 -20.82 -18.93 -13.23
C GLN A 118 -19.35 -19.15 -13.52
N ILE A 119 -18.48 -18.96 -12.53
CA ILE A 119 -17.14 -19.53 -12.60
C ILE A 119 -17.35 -21.01 -12.22
N GLY A 120 -17.25 -21.90 -13.19
CA GLY A 120 -17.48 -23.33 -13.02
C GLY A 120 -16.79 -23.86 -11.75
N PRO A 121 -17.30 -24.97 -11.16
CA PRO A 121 -16.86 -25.41 -9.85
C PRO A 121 -15.35 -25.45 -9.80
N LEU A 122 -14.78 -24.67 -8.86
CA LEU A 122 -13.38 -24.78 -8.49
C LEU A 122 -13.14 -26.26 -8.22
N PRO A 123 -12.25 -26.95 -8.92
CA PRO A 123 -11.95 -28.32 -8.56
C PRO A 123 -11.57 -28.32 -7.09
N SER A 124 -12.25 -29.19 -6.34
CA SER A 124 -12.02 -29.39 -4.91
C SER A 124 -10.51 -29.43 -4.63
N ALA A 125 -10.10 -28.74 -3.59
CA ALA A 125 -8.71 -28.60 -3.13
C ALA A 125 -8.01 -29.91 -2.74
N SER A 126 -8.54 -31.07 -3.12
CA SER A 126 -7.91 -32.39 -2.95
C SER A 126 -6.97 -32.76 -4.09
N GLN A 127 -6.82 -31.92 -5.10
CA GLN A 127 -5.74 -32.10 -6.06
C GLN A 127 -4.48 -31.48 -5.46
N HIS A 128 -3.54 -32.35 -5.11
CA HIS A 128 -2.15 -32.11 -4.73
C HIS A 128 -1.75 -30.65 -4.96
N ILE A 129 -1.53 -29.91 -3.87
CA ILE A 129 -0.82 -28.64 -3.92
C ILE A 129 0.54 -29.00 -4.53
N MET A 130 0.66 -28.81 -5.84
CA MET A 130 1.92 -28.99 -6.51
C MET A 130 2.88 -27.96 -5.91
N SER A 131 3.98 -28.45 -5.39
CA SER A 131 5.08 -27.63 -4.92
C SER A 131 5.41 -26.60 -6.01
N VAL A 132 5.78 -25.38 -5.63
CA VAL A 132 6.31 -24.38 -6.57
C VAL A 132 7.47 -24.98 -7.35
N THR A 133 8.27 -25.84 -6.74
CA THR A 133 9.34 -26.61 -7.40
C THR A 133 8.84 -27.56 -8.50
N ASN A 134 7.58 -28.01 -8.45
CA ASN A 134 6.98 -28.82 -9.51
C ASN A 134 6.26 -27.97 -10.57
N LEU A 135 5.93 -26.69 -10.24
CA LEU A 135 5.33 -25.73 -11.17
C LEU A 135 6.38 -24.86 -11.85
N LEU A 136 7.51 -24.66 -11.22
CA LEU A 136 8.70 -24.11 -11.86
C LEU A 136 9.25 -25.23 -12.75
N ASP A 137 9.03 -25.10 -14.06
CA ASP A 137 9.84 -25.80 -15.02
C ASP A 137 11.29 -25.63 -14.55
N GLU A 138 11.98 -26.70 -14.18
CA GLU A 138 13.37 -26.65 -13.68
C GLU A 138 14.33 -25.95 -14.65
N ASN A 139 13.84 -25.60 -15.85
CA ASN A 139 14.54 -24.92 -16.93
C ASN A 139 13.94 -23.55 -17.29
N SER A 140 13.19 -22.90 -16.40
CA SER A 140 12.71 -21.54 -16.70
C SER A 140 13.88 -20.56 -16.66
N PRO A 141 14.26 -19.90 -17.76
CA PRO A 141 15.49 -19.09 -17.83
C PRO A 141 15.52 -17.95 -16.81
N GLU A 142 14.35 -17.47 -16.37
CA GLU A 142 14.22 -16.38 -15.39
C GLU A 142 14.47 -16.80 -13.94
N THR A 143 14.49 -18.10 -13.64
CA THR A 143 14.78 -18.61 -12.28
C THR A 143 16.15 -19.21 -12.18
N ASN A 144 16.79 -19.50 -13.31
CA ASN A 144 18.09 -20.15 -13.35
C ASN A 144 19.20 -19.17 -12.95
N ILE A 145 20.04 -19.56 -12.02
CA ILE A 145 21.23 -18.81 -11.58
C ILE A 145 22.43 -19.77 -11.70
N SER A 146 23.53 -19.29 -12.29
CA SER A 146 24.75 -20.09 -12.39
C SER A 146 25.43 -20.25 -11.02
N ASP A 147 26.24 -21.32 -10.87
CA ASP A 147 27.01 -21.55 -9.64
C ASP A 147 27.99 -20.41 -9.37
N GLU A 148 28.61 -19.87 -10.42
CA GLU A 148 29.53 -18.74 -10.33
C GLU A 148 28.79 -17.51 -9.83
N ARG A 149 27.57 -17.25 -10.34
CA ARG A 149 26.74 -16.13 -9.94
C ARG A 149 26.24 -16.28 -8.51
N SER A 150 25.83 -17.47 -8.13
CA SER A 150 25.45 -17.82 -6.77
C SER A 150 26.61 -17.60 -5.79
N GLN A 151 27.84 -17.96 -6.18
CA GLN A 151 29.05 -17.71 -5.39
C GLN A 151 29.32 -16.20 -5.26
N GLU A 152 29.20 -15.44 -6.34
CA GLU A 152 29.40 -13.98 -6.32
C GLU A 152 28.44 -13.30 -5.32
N ILE A 153 27.16 -13.69 -5.32
CA ILE A 153 26.16 -13.15 -4.39
C ILE A 153 26.49 -13.53 -2.94
N PHE A 154 26.93 -14.76 -2.71
CA PHE A 154 27.36 -15.21 -1.38
C PHE A 154 28.57 -14.39 -0.89
N ASP A 155 29.59 -14.23 -1.71
CA ASP A 155 30.78 -13.46 -1.37
C ASP A 155 30.45 -11.99 -1.15
N PHE A 156 29.54 -11.42 -1.97
CA PHE A 156 29.06 -10.06 -1.78
C PHE A 156 28.39 -9.86 -0.40
N ILE A 157 27.52 -10.79 0.01
CA ILE A 157 26.89 -10.75 1.35
C ILE A 157 27.96 -10.88 2.43
N LYS A 158 28.88 -11.82 2.29
CA LYS A 158 29.94 -12.09 3.25
C LYS A 158 30.87 -10.89 3.45
N ASP A 159 31.22 -10.20 2.35
CA ASP A 159 32.23 -9.14 2.37
C ASP A 159 31.64 -7.75 2.66
N ARG A 160 30.34 -7.54 2.42
CA ARG A 160 29.73 -6.21 2.52
C ARG A 160 28.78 -6.07 3.70
N PHE A 161 28.10 -7.15 4.11
CA PHE A 161 27.08 -7.07 5.15
C PHE A 161 27.66 -7.41 6.53
N HIS A 162 27.96 -6.38 7.31
CA HIS A 162 28.57 -6.49 8.64
C HIS A 162 27.65 -5.96 9.74
N GLU A 163 27.61 -6.67 10.87
CA GLU A 163 26.83 -6.30 12.07
C GLU A 163 27.81 -5.91 13.19
N HIS A 164 28.48 -4.75 13.06
CA HIS A 164 29.51 -4.30 14.02
C HIS A 164 28.94 -3.90 15.38
N ASP A 165 27.69 -3.39 15.40
CA ASP A 165 27.06 -2.84 16.59
C ASP A 165 26.16 -3.87 17.33
N VAL A 166 26.15 -5.13 16.88
CA VAL A 166 25.31 -6.20 17.45
C VAL A 166 26.17 -7.16 18.27
N PRO A 167 25.75 -7.55 19.50
CA PRO A 167 26.45 -8.57 20.28
C PRO A 167 26.61 -9.88 19.49
N PRO A 168 27.73 -10.58 19.62
CA PRO A 168 27.99 -11.80 18.84
C PRO A 168 26.92 -12.87 18.93
N ALA A 169 26.28 -13.01 20.08
CA ALA A 169 25.18 -13.98 20.30
C ALA A 169 23.89 -13.64 19.55
N GLU A 170 23.74 -12.41 19.08
CA GLU A 170 22.54 -11.89 18.38
C GLU A 170 22.80 -11.64 16.90
N ARG A 171 24.01 -11.91 16.40
CA ARG A 171 24.36 -11.66 15.01
C ARG A 171 23.68 -12.66 14.08
N SER A 172 22.79 -12.14 13.26
CA SER A 172 22.12 -12.92 12.22
C SER A 172 23.08 -13.37 11.13
N ARG A 173 24.13 -12.59 10.86
CA ARG A 173 25.16 -12.89 9.85
C ARG A 173 25.83 -14.24 10.07
N ASP A 174 26.28 -14.50 11.29
CA ASP A 174 27.02 -15.72 11.60
C ASP A 174 26.12 -16.95 11.41
N ILE A 175 24.84 -16.87 11.78
CA ILE A 175 23.84 -17.93 11.56
C ILE A 175 23.55 -18.14 10.06
N ILE A 176 23.52 -17.06 9.27
CA ILE A 176 23.21 -17.10 7.83
C ILE A 176 24.38 -17.68 7.02
N LEU A 177 25.60 -17.42 7.47
CA LEU A 177 26.82 -17.87 6.80
C LEU A 177 27.33 -19.22 7.35
N GLU A 178 26.76 -19.71 8.47
CA GLU A 178 27.15 -20.97 9.10
C GLU A 178 26.63 -22.15 8.29
N GLY A 179 27.46 -23.17 8.16
CA GLY A 179 27.14 -24.45 7.50
C GLY A 179 27.78 -24.61 6.13
N ASP A 180 27.48 -25.74 5.52
CA ASP A 180 27.98 -26.09 4.21
C ASP A 180 27.00 -25.60 3.13
N ARG A 181 27.45 -24.64 2.34
CA ARG A 181 26.65 -23.99 1.27
C ARG A 181 26.29 -24.96 0.13
N GLU A 182 27.04 -26.04 -0.03
CA GLU A 182 26.76 -27.05 -1.05
C GLU A 182 25.52 -27.90 -0.70
N GLN A 183 25.09 -27.86 0.57
CA GLN A 183 23.85 -28.51 0.97
C GLN A 183 22.64 -27.71 0.46
N ASP A 184 21.69 -28.42 -0.12
CA ASP A 184 20.48 -27.87 -0.77
C ASP A 184 19.59 -27.00 0.16
N ASP A 185 19.62 -27.27 1.45
CA ASP A 185 18.83 -26.59 2.48
C ASP A 185 19.54 -25.38 3.12
N HIS A 186 20.81 -25.15 2.78
CA HIS A 186 21.50 -23.94 3.23
C HIS A 186 20.83 -22.68 2.65
N MET A 187 20.59 -21.67 3.49
CA MET A 187 19.85 -20.45 3.12
C MET A 187 20.40 -19.71 1.90
N LEU A 188 21.69 -19.83 1.62
CA LEU A 188 22.38 -19.22 0.49
C LEU A 188 22.94 -20.27 -0.49
N SER A 189 22.38 -21.48 -0.53
CA SER A 189 22.68 -22.45 -1.58
C SER A 189 22.16 -21.96 -2.94
N CYS A 190 22.75 -22.43 -4.02
CA CYS A 190 22.28 -22.12 -5.38
C CYS A 190 20.80 -22.49 -5.54
N ARG A 191 20.39 -23.65 -5.06
CA ARG A 191 19.00 -24.13 -5.08
C ARG A 191 18.04 -23.21 -4.34
N MET A 192 18.41 -22.75 -3.13
CA MET A 192 17.54 -21.83 -2.38
C MET A 192 17.47 -20.45 -3.02
N MET A 193 18.54 -19.94 -3.61
CA MET A 193 18.51 -18.70 -4.38
C MET A 193 17.57 -18.81 -5.58
N GLN A 194 17.59 -19.92 -6.31
CA GLN A 194 16.64 -20.22 -7.39
C GLN A 194 15.20 -20.27 -6.88
N ALA A 195 14.98 -20.91 -5.73
CA ALA A 195 13.66 -20.97 -5.10
C ALA A 195 13.12 -19.58 -4.71
N TYR A 196 13.97 -18.69 -4.21
CA TYR A 196 13.58 -17.31 -3.90
C TYR A 196 13.23 -16.54 -5.17
N LEU A 197 14.01 -16.65 -6.23
CA LEU A 197 13.70 -16.01 -7.52
C LEU A 197 12.39 -16.57 -8.11
N GLY A 198 12.20 -17.88 -8.06
CA GLY A 198 10.98 -18.54 -8.49
C GLY A 198 9.75 -18.05 -7.70
N SER A 199 9.87 -17.97 -6.38
CA SER A 199 8.82 -17.44 -5.50
C SER A 199 8.49 -15.97 -5.82
N TYR A 200 9.48 -15.13 -6.10
CA TYR A 200 9.28 -13.75 -6.55
C TYR A 200 8.44 -13.70 -7.83
N TRP A 201 8.81 -14.45 -8.87
CA TRP A 201 8.11 -14.46 -10.16
C TRP A 201 6.69 -15.03 -10.06
N TYR A 202 6.49 -16.05 -9.23
CA TYR A 202 5.21 -16.73 -9.12
C TYR A 202 4.20 -16.01 -8.22
N HIS A 203 4.64 -15.46 -7.08
CA HIS A 203 3.72 -14.89 -6.08
C HIS A 203 3.64 -13.37 -6.11
N PHE A 204 4.72 -12.70 -6.53
CA PHE A 204 4.82 -11.26 -6.35
C PHE A 204 4.77 -10.46 -7.66
N SER A 205 5.42 -10.91 -8.71
CA SER A 205 5.67 -10.08 -9.90
C SER A 205 4.39 -9.53 -10.55
N ASP A 206 3.29 -10.27 -10.52
CA ASP A 206 2.02 -9.86 -11.10
C ASP A 206 1.28 -8.80 -10.26
N GLN A 207 1.60 -8.67 -8.96
CA GLN A 207 1.04 -7.61 -8.13
C GLN A 207 1.66 -6.25 -8.44
N LEU A 208 2.95 -6.25 -8.83
CA LEU A 208 3.70 -5.06 -9.18
C LEU A 208 4.68 -5.34 -10.32
N PRO A 209 4.23 -5.33 -11.59
CA PRO A 209 5.00 -5.79 -12.73
C PRO A 209 6.02 -4.73 -13.21
N ILE A 210 7.05 -4.46 -12.40
CA ILE A 210 8.11 -3.48 -12.66
C ILE A 210 9.34 -4.06 -13.35
N LEU A 211 9.47 -5.40 -13.40
CA LEU A 211 10.54 -6.11 -14.06
C LEU A 211 10.01 -6.80 -15.32
N HIS A 212 10.74 -6.69 -16.41
CA HIS A 212 10.37 -7.34 -17.67
C HIS A 212 10.88 -8.77 -17.70
N ARG A 213 9.97 -9.73 -17.47
CA ARG A 213 10.30 -11.16 -17.35
C ARG A 213 11.00 -11.74 -18.59
N PRO A 214 10.56 -11.44 -19.83
CA PRO A 214 11.19 -12.05 -21.00
C PRO A 214 12.65 -11.65 -21.26
N THR A 215 13.12 -10.51 -20.75
CA THR A 215 14.51 -10.06 -20.89
C THR A 215 15.31 -10.20 -19.60
N PHE A 216 14.71 -10.74 -18.54
CA PHE A 216 15.38 -10.93 -17.28
C PHE A 216 16.41 -12.07 -17.36
N SER A 217 17.59 -11.83 -16.81
CA SER A 217 18.62 -12.83 -16.56
C SER A 217 19.25 -12.57 -15.20
N SER A 218 19.24 -13.59 -14.35
CA SER A 218 19.85 -13.54 -13.01
C SER A 218 21.36 -13.25 -13.08
N ASP A 219 22.04 -13.78 -14.10
CA ASP A 219 23.49 -13.64 -14.25
C ASP A 219 23.93 -12.21 -14.65
N THR A 220 23.06 -11.46 -15.35
CA THR A 220 23.37 -10.09 -15.79
C THR A 220 22.75 -9.01 -14.94
N THR A 221 21.80 -9.37 -14.06
CA THR A 221 21.10 -8.43 -13.18
C THR A 221 22.05 -7.91 -12.09
N PRO A 222 22.06 -6.60 -11.77
CA PRO A 222 22.89 -6.06 -10.68
C PRO A 222 22.63 -6.75 -9.34
N ASN A 223 23.71 -7.03 -8.57
CA ASN A 223 23.63 -7.74 -7.29
C ASN A 223 22.58 -7.17 -6.34
N LEU A 224 22.49 -5.84 -6.21
CA LEU A 224 21.55 -5.18 -5.31
C LEU A 224 20.09 -5.41 -5.72
N LEU A 225 19.80 -5.45 -7.02
CA LEU A 225 18.45 -5.75 -7.51
C LEU A 225 18.11 -7.23 -7.30
N LEU A 226 19.06 -8.12 -7.59
CA LEU A 226 18.87 -9.56 -7.38
C LEU A 226 18.60 -9.86 -5.90
N LEU A 227 19.35 -9.24 -4.99
CA LEU A 227 19.14 -9.35 -3.55
C LEU A 227 17.77 -8.82 -3.10
N ALA A 228 17.29 -7.72 -3.68
CA ALA A 228 15.94 -7.21 -3.39
C ALA A 228 14.85 -8.18 -3.85
N MET A 229 15.00 -8.80 -5.02
CA MET A 229 14.09 -9.85 -5.51
C MET A 229 14.11 -11.08 -4.59
N MET A 230 15.30 -11.54 -4.19
CA MET A 230 15.45 -12.65 -3.25
C MET A 230 14.82 -12.33 -1.89
N THR A 231 14.93 -11.10 -1.41
CA THR A 231 14.31 -10.65 -0.14
C THR A 231 12.80 -10.81 -0.18
N ILE A 232 12.16 -10.36 -1.26
CA ILE A 232 10.71 -10.54 -1.45
C ILE A 232 10.37 -12.03 -1.63
N GLY A 233 11.12 -12.74 -2.46
CA GLY A 233 10.84 -14.14 -2.77
C GLY A 233 10.96 -15.04 -1.54
N ALA A 234 11.97 -14.83 -0.69
CA ALA A 234 12.13 -15.57 0.57
C ALA A 234 10.97 -15.26 1.56
N ALA A 235 10.44 -14.03 1.56
CA ALA A 235 9.26 -13.69 2.33
C ALA A 235 7.98 -14.34 1.80
N CYS A 236 7.91 -14.67 0.52
CA CYS A 236 6.73 -15.24 -0.15
C CYS A 236 6.81 -16.76 -0.37
N LEU A 237 7.80 -17.46 0.20
CA LEU A 237 7.88 -18.93 0.10
C LEU A 237 6.59 -19.60 0.59
N ASP A 238 6.15 -20.63 -0.11
CA ASP A 238 4.93 -21.36 0.18
C ASP A 238 5.07 -22.48 1.23
N ARG A 239 3.97 -23.18 1.51
CA ARG A 239 3.87 -24.24 2.54
C ARG A 239 4.81 -25.43 2.27
N THR A 240 5.22 -25.65 1.04
CA THR A 240 5.94 -26.85 0.64
C THR A 240 7.36 -26.91 1.21
N TYR A 241 7.92 -25.74 1.56
CA TYR A 241 9.27 -25.62 2.09
C TYR A 241 9.42 -25.98 3.57
N GLY A 242 8.34 -26.22 4.30
CA GLY A 242 8.40 -26.51 5.73
C GLY A 242 8.73 -25.29 6.62
N GLN A 243 8.34 -25.39 7.90
CA GLN A 243 8.39 -24.24 8.82
C GLN A 243 9.80 -23.73 9.11
N GLN A 244 10.80 -24.62 9.14
CA GLN A 244 12.19 -24.23 9.41
C GLN A 244 12.75 -23.35 8.29
N VAL A 245 12.57 -23.77 7.03
CA VAL A 245 13.01 -23.02 5.84
C VAL A 245 12.27 -21.68 5.73
N LEU A 246 10.98 -21.65 6.01
CA LEU A 246 10.19 -20.42 6.02
C LEU A 246 10.69 -19.41 7.06
N THR A 247 11.06 -19.89 8.26
CA THR A 247 11.63 -19.05 9.32
C THR A 247 13.03 -18.56 8.96
N ALA A 248 13.85 -19.43 8.39
CA ALA A 248 15.19 -19.10 7.91
C ALA A 248 15.13 -18.06 6.78
N GLY A 249 14.21 -18.23 5.82
CA GLY A 249 13.96 -17.26 4.74
C GLY A 249 13.55 -15.88 5.27
N ALA A 250 12.68 -15.81 6.28
CA ALA A 250 12.29 -14.54 6.91
C ALA A 250 13.49 -13.86 7.61
N LYS A 251 14.35 -14.61 8.28
CA LYS A 251 15.58 -14.08 8.89
C LYS A 251 16.55 -13.56 7.83
N LEU A 252 16.75 -14.31 6.74
CA LEU A 252 17.57 -13.89 5.61
C LEU A 252 17.04 -12.60 4.99
N SER A 253 15.73 -12.51 4.74
CA SER A 253 15.09 -11.31 4.19
C SER A 253 15.30 -10.08 5.07
N ASN A 254 15.12 -10.21 6.37
CA ASN A 254 15.34 -9.10 7.32
C ASN A 254 16.82 -8.69 7.37
N PHE A 255 17.72 -9.64 7.33
CA PHE A 255 19.17 -9.39 7.30
C PHE A 255 19.58 -8.64 6.02
N ILE A 256 19.17 -9.13 4.85
CA ILE A 256 19.46 -8.45 3.57
C ILE A 256 18.86 -7.04 3.57
N ALA A 257 17.59 -6.87 3.94
CA ALA A 257 16.93 -5.57 3.93
C ALA A 257 17.63 -4.54 4.83
N ARG A 258 18.15 -4.96 5.99
CA ARG A 258 18.88 -4.08 6.91
C ARG A 258 20.11 -3.44 6.25
N HIS A 259 20.85 -4.18 5.44
CA HIS A 259 22.10 -3.76 4.81
C HIS A 259 21.90 -3.14 3.42
N LEU A 260 20.97 -3.68 2.64
CA LEU A 260 20.80 -3.37 1.22
C LEU A 260 20.57 -1.88 0.96
N ARG A 261 19.85 -1.18 1.83
CA ARG A 261 19.57 0.26 1.67
C ARG A 261 20.85 1.10 1.69
N TRP A 262 21.77 0.77 2.57
CA TRP A 262 23.05 1.49 2.67
C TRP A 262 23.94 1.23 1.46
N GLU A 263 23.97 -0.01 0.98
CA GLU A 263 24.70 -0.37 -0.24
C GLU A 263 24.17 0.39 -1.48
N ILE A 264 22.86 0.56 -1.58
CA ILE A 264 22.26 1.36 -2.66
C ILE A 264 22.66 2.83 -2.54
N PHE A 265 22.61 3.42 -1.35
CA PHE A 265 22.92 4.83 -1.15
C PHE A 265 24.41 5.15 -1.39
N MET A 266 25.28 4.20 -1.13
CA MET A 266 26.71 4.31 -1.43
C MET A 266 27.06 4.03 -2.90
N ASN A 267 26.12 3.51 -3.68
CA ASN A 267 26.35 3.16 -5.07
C ASN A 267 26.45 4.41 -5.97
N GLU A 268 27.41 4.44 -6.89
CA GLU A 268 27.61 5.55 -7.82
C GLU A 268 26.39 5.86 -8.70
N ASN A 269 25.51 4.87 -8.94
CA ASN A 269 24.29 5.03 -9.74
C ASN A 269 23.13 5.61 -8.95
N PHE A 270 23.28 5.82 -7.64
CA PHE A 270 22.31 6.52 -6.78
C PHE A 270 22.49 8.04 -6.88
N ARG A 271 22.34 8.59 -8.08
CA ARG A 271 22.36 10.05 -8.35
C ARG A 271 21.58 10.35 -9.63
N PRO A 272 20.99 11.56 -9.75
CA PRO A 272 20.23 11.91 -10.95
C PRO A 272 21.13 12.06 -12.21
N PRO A 273 20.70 11.50 -13.34
CA PRO A 273 19.59 10.57 -13.53
C PRO A 273 19.97 9.16 -13.06
N ALA A 274 19.20 8.59 -12.13
CA ALA A 274 19.46 7.26 -11.63
C ALA A 274 19.08 6.18 -12.67
N LYS A 275 19.81 5.08 -12.65
CA LYS A 275 19.48 3.93 -13.50
C LYS A 275 18.19 3.25 -13.06
N LEU A 276 17.47 2.64 -13.99
CA LEU A 276 16.19 1.96 -13.71
C LEU A 276 16.29 0.94 -12.58
N TRP A 277 17.34 0.09 -12.59
CA TRP A 277 17.50 -0.94 -11.57
C TRP A 277 17.60 -0.38 -10.14
N VAL A 278 18.07 0.87 -9.96
CA VAL A 278 18.11 1.54 -8.65
C VAL A 278 16.69 1.78 -8.14
N PHE A 279 15.80 2.27 -9.00
CA PHE A 279 14.38 2.47 -8.62
C PHE A 279 13.68 1.13 -8.34
N GLN A 280 13.91 0.12 -9.17
CA GLN A 280 13.36 -1.21 -8.99
C GLN A 280 13.81 -1.80 -7.64
N THR A 281 15.10 -1.70 -7.31
CA THR A 281 15.64 -2.16 -6.03
C THR A 281 15.02 -1.42 -4.84
N LEU A 282 14.93 -0.08 -4.91
CA LEU A 282 14.35 0.74 -3.84
C LEU A 282 12.87 0.44 -3.62
N ILE A 283 12.09 0.23 -4.69
CA ILE A 283 10.68 -0.11 -4.62
C ILE A 283 10.48 -1.47 -3.94
N LEU A 284 11.24 -2.50 -4.36
CA LEU A 284 11.14 -3.83 -3.77
C LEU A 284 11.56 -3.82 -2.30
N LEU A 285 12.68 -3.17 -1.99
CA LEU A 285 13.15 -3.03 -0.62
C LEU A 285 12.15 -2.30 0.27
N GLU A 286 11.58 -1.19 -0.21
CA GLU A 286 10.57 -0.43 0.52
C GLU A 286 9.33 -1.27 0.81
N LEU A 287 8.85 -2.03 -0.16
CA LEU A 287 7.72 -2.93 0.04
C LEU A 287 8.01 -3.98 1.10
N TYR A 288 9.18 -4.61 1.03
CA TYR A 288 9.59 -5.57 2.05
C TYR A 288 9.62 -4.92 3.45
N GLU A 289 10.30 -3.79 3.59
CA GLU A 289 10.44 -3.08 4.86
C GLU A 289 9.10 -2.63 5.43
N LYS A 290 8.18 -2.14 4.58
CA LYS A 290 6.87 -1.64 5.03
C LYS A 290 5.85 -2.73 5.32
N MET A 291 5.93 -3.87 4.64
CA MET A 291 4.86 -4.86 4.68
C MET A 291 5.20 -6.09 5.53
N PHE A 292 6.45 -6.55 5.49
CA PHE A 292 6.84 -7.86 6.03
C PHE A 292 7.76 -7.77 7.25
N SER A 293 8.50 -6.69 7.39
CA SER A 293 9.64 -6.58 8.29
C SER A 293 9.28 -6.04 9.67
N THR A 294 10.29 -5.62 10.43
CA THR A 294 10.16 -5.05 11.77
C THR A 294 9.65 -3.60 11.72
N ARG A 295 9.17 -3.08 12.85
CA ARG A 295 8.78 -1.67 12.97
C ARG A 295 9.93 -0.72 12.65
N GLU A 296 11.13 -1.03 13.09
CA GLU A 296 12.32 -0.21 12.82
C GLU A 296 12.55 -0.03 11.31
N LEU A 297 12.50 -1.11 10.55
CA LEU A 297 12.66 -1.08 9.10
C LEU A 297 11.46 -0.41 8.41
N HIS A 298 10.25 -0.59 8.92
CA HIS A 298 9.05 0.09 8.44
C HIS A 298 9.16 1.62 8.59
N GLU A 299 9.56 2.11 9.75
CA GLU A 299 9.75 3.55 10.01
C GLU A 299 10.87 4.11 9.12
N ARG A 300 11.98 3.37 8.98
CA ARG A 300 13.08 3.71 8.07
C ARG A 300 12.62 3.83 6.61
N ALA A 301 11.84 2.87 6.14
CA ALA A 301 11.31 2.87 4.79
C ALA A 301 10.41 4.09 4.53
N HIS A 302 9.59 4.46 5.51
CA HIS A 302 8.74 5.64 5.41
C HIS A 302 9.57 6.93 5.25
N ILE A 303 10.62 7.11 6.04
CA ILE A 303 11.52 8.27 5.95
C ILE A 303 12.18 8.34 4.57
N HIS A 304 12.66 7.21 4.06
CA HIS A 304 13.40 7.17 2.80
C HIS A 304 12.53 7.16 1.53
N HIS A 305 11.21 6.97 1.66
CA HIS A 305 10.29 7.07 0.53
C HIS A 305 10.42 8.41 -0.21
N ALA A 306 10.42 9.51 0.52
CA ALA A 306 10.58 10.85 -0.06
C ALA A 306 11.92 11.03 -0.80
N THR A 307 12.96 10.33 -0.37
CA THR A 307 14.28 10.33 -1.06
C THR A 307 14.17 9.69 -2.43
N MET A 308 13.50 8.53 -2.54
CA MET A 308 13.26 7.86 -3.82
C MET A 308 12.43 8.74 -4.77
N ILE A 309 11.35 9.33 -4.28
CA ILE A 309 10.51 10.22 -5.09
C ILE A 309 11.29 11.46 -5.57
N THR A 310 12.15 12.03 -4.71
CA THR A 310 13.02 13.15 -5.09
C THR A 310 13.99 12.76 -6.21
N LEU A 311 14.55 11.56 -6.14
CA LEU A 311 15.43 11.02 -7.17
C LEU A 311 14.69 10.84 -8.51
N MET A 312 13.44 10.33 -8.48
CA MET A 312 12.59 10.21 -9.66
C MET A 312 12.24 11.57 -10.27
N ARG A 313 11.88 12.56 -9.46
CA ARG A 313 11.58 13.93 -9.91
C ARG A 313 12.79 14.57 -10.62
N ARG A 314 13.98 14.45 -10.05
CA ARG A 314 15.23 14.98 -10.63
C ARG A 314 15.63 14.24 -11.90
N GLY A 315 15.35 12.95 -12.01
CA GLY A 315 15.58 12.13 -13.21
C GLY A 315 14.52 12.33 -14.30
N ARG A 316 13.47 13.14 -14.07
CA ARG A 316 12.31 13.34 -14.96
C ARG A 316 11.49 12.07 -15.26
N SER A 317 11.62 11.02 -14.45
CA SER A 317 10.92 9.74 -14.65
C SER A 317 9.39 9.86 -14.55
N LEU A 318 8.87 10.93 -13.90
CA LEU A 318 7.44 11.17 -13.71
C LEU A 318 6.78 11.96 -14.85
N ILE A 319 7.55 12.54 -15.76
CA ILE A 319 7.02 13.49 -16.76
C ILE A 319 6.89 12.86 -18.15
N GLY A 320 7.58 11.77 -18.43
CA GLY A 320 7.56 11.06 -19.71
C GLY A 320 7.73 11.99 -20.90
N LYS A 321 8.93 12.18 -21.38
CA LYS A 321 9.20 12.91 -22.61
C LYS A 321 10.18 12.12 -23.46
N SER A 322 9.69 11.10 -24.13
CA SER A 322 10.44 10.57 -25.25
C SER A 322 9.50 10.47 -26.45
N PRO A 323 9.86 11.04 -27.60
CA PRO A 323 9.16 10.75 -28.84
C PRO A 323 9.23 9.27 -29.22
N MET A 324 10.04 8.47 -28.50
CA MET A 324 10.26 7.05 -28.69
C MET A 324 9.39 6.16 -27.77
N ASP A 325 8.49 6.74 -26.99
CA ASP A 325 7.63 6.01 -26.03
C ASP A 325 6.53 5.18 -26.71
N SER A 326 6.31 5.36 -28.00
CA SER A 326 5.36 4.56 -28.78
C SER A 326 6.12 3.60 -29.69
N PRO A 327 5.62 2.36 -29.86
CA PRO A 327 6.12 1.47 -30.90
C PRO A 327 6.06 2.17 -32.26
N PRO A 328 6.98 1.93 -33.18
CA PRO A 328 6.94 2.56 -34.49
C PRO A 328 5.64 2.15 -35.18
N ASN A 329 4.77 3.13 -35.43
CA ASN A 329 3.57 2.93 -36.23
C ASN A 329 3.96 2.43 -37.63
N SER A 330 3.56 1.23 -37.97
CA SER A 330 3.82 0.62 -39.27
C SER A 330 3.25 1.44 -40.45
N ARG A 331 2.42 2.45 -40.18
CA ARG A 331 1.82 3.36 -41.19
C ARG A 331 2.57 4.66 -41.36
N GLU A 332 3.34 5.15 -40.36
CA GLU A 332 4.10 6.39 -40.48
C GLU A 332 5.41 6.21 -41.27
N THR A 333 5.92 4.99 -41.36
CA THR A 333 7.12 4.67 -42.16
C THR A 333 6.94 4.77 -43.67
N LEU A 334 5.71 4.88 -44.16
CA LEU A 334 5.45 5.00 -45.62
C LEU A 334 5.29 6.44 -46.10
N ASN A 335 5.07 7.43 -45.24
CA ASN A 335 4.82 8.82 -45.66
C ASN A 335 5.85 9.86 -45.20
N ASP A 336 6.78 9.53 -44.30
CA ASP A 336 7.75 10.48 -43.76
C ASP A 336 9.20 10.19 -44.20
N SER A 337 9.39 9.99 -45.49
CA SER A 337 10.74 9.91 -46.09
C SER A 337 11.52 11.24 -46.04
N LYS A 338 11.06 12.24 -45.28
CA LYS A 338 11.67 13.58 -45.24
C LYS A 338 11.97 14.15 -43.84
N LYS A 339 11.71 13.46 -42.74
CA LYS A 339 12.17 13.91 -41.40
C LYS A 339 12.94 12.80 -40.72
N GLY A 340 14.27 12.97 -40.76
CA GLY A 340 15.31 12.29 -40.04
C GLY A 340 14.90 11.23 -38.99
N LEU A 341 14.68 10.00 -39.42
CA LEU A 341 14.98 8.86 -38.59
C LEU A 341 16.42 9.02 -38.11
N ALA A 342 16.66 8.88 -36.80
CA ALA A 342 18.02 8.72 -36.29
C ALA A 342 18.62 7.53 -37.04
N VAL A 343 19.50 7.85 -38.00
CA VAL A 343 20.14 6.90 -38.88
C VAL A 343 20.93 5.95 -38.00
N GLY A 344 20.49 4.68 -37.88
CA GLY A 344 21.31 3.60 -37.38
C GLY A 344 20.83 2.76 -36.21
N GLN A 345 19.60 2.93 -35.67
CA GLN A 345 19.14 2.02 -34.62
C GLN A 345 18.71 0.66 -35.19
N THR A 346 19.32 -0.39 -34.68
CA THR A 346 18.89 -1.76 -34.98
C THR A 346 17.51 -2.07 -34.31
N PRO A 347 16.73 -3.01 -34.86
CA PRO A 347 15.47 -3.42 -34.23
C PRO A 347 15.63 -3.88 -32.75
N GLU A 348 16.79 -4.43 -32.41
CA GLU A 348 17.12 -4.85 -31.04
C GLU A 348 17.39 -3.65 -30.13
N GLU A 349 18.11 -2.64 -30.57
CA GLU A 349 18.36 -1.41 -29.81
C GLU A 349 17.04 -0.69 -29.52
N TRP A 350 16.16 -0.60 -30.54
CA TRP A 350 14.81 -0.05 -30.34
C TRP A 350 14.02 -0.85 -29.31
N TRP A 351 14.03 -2.19 -29.40
CA TRP A 351 13.37 -3.08 -28.47
C TRP A 351 13.85 -2.88 -27.02
N ASN A 352 15.15 -2.89 -26.80
CA ASN A 352 15.74 -2.67 -25.50
C ASN A 352 15.42 -1.29 -24.93
N HIS A 353 15.37 -0.27 -25.78
CA HIS A 353 14.97 1.07 -25.38
C HIS A 353 13.49 1.12 -24.97
N TRP A 354 12.61 0.49 -25.77
CA TRP A 354 11.18 0.42 -25.46
C TRP A 354 10.93 -0.30 -24.12
N VAL A 355 11.55 -1.47 -23.90
CA VAL A 355 11.45 -2.21 -22.62
C VAL A 355 11.89 -1.34 -21.45
N THR A 356 13.01 -0.64 -21.57
CA THR A 356 13.55 0.24 -20.53
C THR A 356 12.60 1.39 -20.22
N ASN A 357 12.00 2.01 -21.23
CA ASN A 357 11.03 3.11 -21.06
C ASN A 357 9.75 2.62 -20.38
N GLU A 358 9.21 1.47 -20.82
CA GLU A 358 8.01 0.91 -20.18
C GLU A 358 8.28 0.46 -18.74
N ALA A 359 9.43 -0.17 -18.47
CA ALA A 359 9.83 -0.53 -17.12
C ALA A 359 10.00 0.71 -16.21
N THR A 360 10.56 1.81 -16.74
CA THR A 360 10.67 3.09 -16.02
C THR A 360 9.29 3.68 -15.70
N ARG A 361 8.37 3.63 -16.66
CA ARG A 361 6.97 4.04 -16.49
C ARG A 361 6.29 3.22 -15.41
N ARG A 362 6.41 1.89 -15.47
CA ARG A 362 5.85 0.96 -14.47
C ARG A 362 6.45 1.20 -13.08
N ALA A 363 7.74 1.46 -12.97
CA ALA A 363 8.39 1.81 -11.70
C ALA A 363 7.85 3.13 -11.12
N ALA A 364 7.60 4.15 -11.97
CA ALA A 364 7.00 5.40 -11.52
C ALA A 364 5.56 5.21 -11.01
N PHE A 365 4.73 4.43 -11.71
CA PHE A 365 3.40 4.09 -11.24
C PHE A 365 3.42 3.22 -9.99
N ALA A 366 4.36 2.29 -9.87
CA ALA A 366 4.55 1.49 -8.66
C ALA A 366 4.83 2.36 -7.44
N ALA A 367 5.74 3.33 -7.55
CA ALA A 367 6.03 4.29 -6.49
C ALA A 367 4.79 5.12 -6.11
N PHE A 368 4.00 5.56 -7.09
CA PHE A 368 2.75 6.31 -6.86
C PHE A 368 1.67 5.46 -6.20
N ILE A 369 1.51 4.19 -6.60
CA ILE A 369 0.58 3.24 -5.99
C ILE A 369 0.96 3.00 -4.53
N ILE A 370 2.25 2.78 -4.24
CA ILE A 370 2.77 2.60 -2.89
C ILE A 370 2.49 3.84 -2.03
N ASP A 371 2.80 5.03 -2.53
CA ASP A 371 2.58 6.30 -1.82
C ASP A 371 1.11 6.45 -1.42
N SER A 372 0.19 6.29 -2.36
CA SER A 372 -1.24 6.49 -2.12
C SER A 372 -1.88 5.40 -1.25
N THR A 373 -1.51 4.12 -1.46
CA THR A 373 -2.07 3.01 -0.70
C THR A 373 -1.55 2.97 0.73
N HIS A 374 -0.25 3.25 0.94
CA HIS A 374 0.34 3.25 2.28
C HIS A 374 -0.09 4.48 3.10
N ALA A 375 -0.38 5.62 2.47
CA ALA A 375 -1.02 6.73 3.14
C ALA A 375 -2.38 6.31 3.75
N ALA A 376 -3.17 5.56 2.99
CA ALA A 376 -4.47 5.06 3.44
C ALA A 376 -4.37 3.94 4.50
N MET A 377 -3.42 3.00 4.35
CA MET A 377 -3.28 1.85 5.25
C MET A 377 -2.60 2.17 6.58
N PHE A 378 -1.60 3.07 6.57
CA PHE A 378 -0.74 3.32 7.73
C PHE A 378 -0.88 4.73 8.31
N GLY A 379 -1.65 5.62 7.66
CA GLY A 379 -1.76 7.02 8.06
C GLY A 379 -0.50 7.84 7.76
N HIS A 380 0.32 7.39 6.83
CA HIS A 380 1.50 8.14 6.37
C HIS A 380 1.09 9.35 5.54
N SER A 381 1.93 10.39 5.54
CA SER A 381 1.74 11.51 4.63
C SER A 381 2.09 11.11 3.20
N ALA A 382 1.18 11.35 2.25
CA ALA A 382 1.47 11.16 0.84
C ALA A 382 2.47 12.23 0.36
N VAL A 383 3.45 11.79 -0.44
CA VAL A 383 4.52 12.66 -0.98
C VAL A 383 4.24 13.05 -2.42
N MET A 384 3.50 12.21 -3.15
CA MET A 384 3.18 12.42 -4.56
C MET A 384 1.77 12.98 -4.76
N VAL A 385 1.61 13.78 -5.79
CA VAL A 385 0.33 14.33 -6.19
C VAL A 385 -0.04 13.90 -7.61
N THR A 386 -1.34 13.68 -7.85
CA THR A 386 -1.82 13.16 -9.14
C THR A 386 -1.40 13.98 -10.35
N HIS A 387 -1.37 15.31 -10.23
CA HIS A 387 -1.08 16.21 -11.36
C HIS A 387 0.39 16.18 -11.83
N GLU A 388 1.32 15.65 -11.02
CA GLU A 388 2.72 15.46 -11.43
C GLU A 388 2.93 14.21 -12.29
N MET A 389 2.00 13.26 -12.23
CA MET A 389 2.03 12.03 -13.02
C MET A 389 1.56 12.29 -14.45
N ARG A 390 2.46 12.81 -15.30
CA ARG A 390 2.16 13.16 -16.69
C ARG A 390 2.52 12.05 -17.68
N LEU A 391 2.52 10.81 -17.21
CA LEU A 391 2.81 9.62 -18.00
C LEU A 391 1.55 9.10 -18.69
N PRO A 392 1.66 8.45 -19.85
CA PRO A 392 0.61 7.56 -20.34
C PRO A 392 0.46 6.39 -19.36
N LEU A 393 -0.76 5.80 -19.30
CA LEU A 393 -0.98 4.56 -18.54
C LEU A 393 -0.07 3.44 -19.08
N PRO A 394 0.27 2.44 -18.25
CA PRO A 394 1.07 1.30 -18.67
C PRO A 394 0.50 0.63 -19.91
N TYR A 395 1.37 0.17 -20.78
CA TYR A 395 0.97 -0.59 -21.97
C TYR A 395 0.34 -1.94 -21.57
N ASP A 396 -0.43 -2.48 -22.51
CA ASP A 396 -1.10 -3.78 -22.36
C ASP A 396 -0.12 -4.90 -21.99
N GLU A 397 -0.59 -5.86 -21.19
CA GLU A 397 0.24 -6.98 -20.74
C GLU A 397 0.71 -7.87 -21.91
N SER A 398 -0.04 -7.93 -23.00
CA SER A 398 0.40 -8.65 -24.21
C SER A 398 1.62 -8.01 -24.86
N LEU A 399 1.76 -6.68 -24.76
CA LEU A 399 2.95 -5.96 -25.19
C LEU A 399 4.10 -6.15 -24.20
N TRP A 400 3.80 -6.06 -22.90
CA TRP A 400 4.80 -6.20 -21.84
C TRP A 400 5.40 -7.60 -21.76
N ARG A 401 4.64 -8.63 -22.13
CA ARG A 401 5.10 -10.03 -22.16
C ARG A 401 5.72 -10.45 -23.47
N ALA A 402 5.75 -9.58 -24.47
CA ALA A 402 6.37 -9.90 -25.77
C ALA A 402 7.87 -10.15 -25.60
N ARG A 403 8.39 -11.11 -26.35
CA ARG A 403 9.79 -11.55 -26.30
C ARG A 403 10.67 -10.85 -27.35
N SER A 404 10.06 -10.13 -28.25
CA SER A 404 10.76 -9.46 -29.35
C SER A 404 9.97 -8.26 -29.89
N GLY A 405 10.66 -7.33 -30.58
CA GLY A 405 10.02 -6.20 -31.22
C GLY A 405 8.98 -6.61 -32.27
N SER A 406 9.14 -7.76 -32.93
CA SER A 406 8.16 -8.28 -33.89
C SER A 406 6.86 -8.77 -33.24
N GLU A 407 6.95 -9.31 -32.02
CA GLU A 407 5.78 -9.67 -31.21
C GLU A 407 5.03 -8.42 -30.74
N VAL A 408 5.76 -7.37 -30.33
CA VAL A 408 5.15 -6.09 -29.96
C VAL A 408 4.36 -5.53 -31.14
N GLY A 409 4.94 -5.49 -32.35
CA GLY A 409 4.22 -4.98 -33.52
C GLY A 409 2.93 -5.75 -33.83
N ARG A 410 2.92 -7.08 -33.65
CA ARG A 410 1.72 -7.91 -33.82
C ARG A 410 0.66 -7.67 -32.73
N ALA A 411 1.09 -7.58 -31.49
CA ALA A 411 0.20 -7.32 -30.36
C ALA A 411 -0.41 -5.90 -30.47
N GLU A 412 0.38 -4.90 -30.84
CA GLU A 412 -0.10 -3.53 -31.06
C GLU A 412 -1.12 -3.46 -32.19
N ALA A 413 -0.88 -4.12 -33.32
CA ALA A 413 -1.83 -4.19 -34.42
C ALA A 413 -3.17 -4.81 -33.96
N SER A 414 -3.12 -5.86 -33.13
CA SER A 414 -4.31 -6.49 -32.54
C SER A 414 -5.07 -5.54 -31.59
N LEU A 415 -4.35 -4.82 -30.74
CA LEU A 415 -4.95 -3.85 -29.81
C LEU A 415 -5.59 -2.66 -30.54
N ASN A 416 -4.91 -2.14 -31.57
CA ASN A 416 -5.44 -1.08 -32.41
C ASN A 416 -6.72 -1.53 -33.16
N ALA A 417 -6.76 -2.77 -33.61
CA ALA A 417 -7.97 -3.35 -34.23
C ALA A 417 -9.16 -3.44 -33.26
N ARG A 418 -8.88 -3.61 -31.96
CA ARG A 418 -9.88 -3.57 -30.88
C ARG A 418 -10.22 -2.15 -30.40
N GLY A 419 -9.63 -1.12 -30.99
CA GLY A 419 -9.85 0.28 -30.63
C GLY A 419 -9.17 0.68 -29.29
N MET A 420 -8.21 -0.09 -28.81
CA MET A 420 -7.41 0.24 -27.63
C MET A 420 -6.32 1.25 -28.04
N GLN A 421 -6.44 2.47 -27.55
CA GLN A 421 -5.48 3.55 -27.80
C GLN A 421 -4.79 3.92 -26.49
N PRO A 422 -3.50 4.27 -26.51
CA PRO A 422 -2.80 4.78 -25.35
C PRO A 422 -3.50 6.02 -24.77
N ILE A 423 -3.76 6.02 -23.47
CA ILE A 423 -4.40 7.13 -22.76
C ILE A 423 -3.46 7.65 -21.67
N SER A 424 -3.41 8.97 -21.46
CA SER A 424 -2.66 9.53 -20.36
C SER A 424 -3.32 9.21 -19.01
N PHE A 425 -2.51 9.09 -17.95
CA PHE A 425 -3.02 8.84 -16.59
C PHE A 425 -4.07 9.88 -16.16
N LEU A 426 -3.80 11.17 -16.40
CA LEU A 426 -4.70 12.26 -16.02
C LEU A 426 -6.03 12.21 -16.79
N GLU A 427 -6.00 11.88 -18.07
CA GLU A 427 -7.23 11.70 -18.84
C GLU A 427 -8.00 10.45 -18.41
N GLY A 428 -7.30 9.34 -18.12
CA GLY A 428 -7.91 8.14 -17.55
C GLY A 428 -8.57 8.42 -16.20
N LEU A 429 -7.89 9.14 -15.32
CA LEU A 429 -8.42 9.54 -14.01
C LEU A 429 -9.66 10.43 -14.15
N LYS A 430 -9.63 11.41 -15.07
CA LYS A 430 -10.78 12.27 -15.35
C LYS A 430 -11.98 11.47 -15.85
N ARG A 431 -11.77 10.53 -16.77
CA ARG A 431 -12.84 9.64 -17.27
C ARG A 431 -13.43 8.80 -16.13
N THR A 432 -12.58 8.22 -15.27
CA THR A 432 -13.05 7.45 -14.11
C THR A 432 -13.88 8.32 -13.15
N LEU A 433 -13.46 9.56 -12.88
CA LEU A 433 -14.23 10.53 -12.08
C LEU A 433 -15.56 10.92 -12.73
N SER A 434 -15.62 10.93 -14.06
CA SER A 434 -16.82 11.18 -14.84
C SER A 434 -17.65 9.92 -15.13
N HIS A 435 -17.35 8.80 -14.49
CA HIS A 435 -18.03 7.50 -14.66
C HIS A 435 -17.98 6.96 -16.09
N GLN A 436 -16.94 7.32 -16.85
CA GLN A 436 -16.69 6.83 -18.19
C GLN A 436 -15.73 5.64 -18.14
N GLU A 437 -16.00 4.64 -18.94
CA GLU A 437 -15.14 3.47 -19.05
C GLU A 437 -13.73 3.86 -19.53
N VAL A 438 -12.72 3.26 -18.88
CA VAL A 438 -11.31 3.41 -19.26
C VAL A 438 -10.75 2.05 -19.63
N LYS A 439 -10.46 1.88 -20.92
CA LYS A 439 -9.80 0.67 -21.42
C LYS A 439 -8.32 0.73 -21.11
N THR A 440 -7.90 -0.05 -20.13
CA THR A 440 -6.51 -0.15 -19.68
C THR A 440 -6.28 -1.48 -18.96
N THR A 441 -5.03 -1.83 -18.70
CA THR A 441 -4.62 -3.07 -18.02
C THR A 441 -5.02 -3.11 -16.56
N SER A 442 -4.93 -4.28 -15.93
CA SER A 442 -5.11 -4.45 -14.49
C SER A 442 -4.17 -3.53 -13.69
N PHE A 443 -2.90 -3.43 -14.11
CA PHE A 443 -1.94 -2.52 -13.46
C PHE A 443 -2.29 -1.05 -13.70
N GLY A 444 -2.75 -0.68 -14.90
CA GLY A 444 -3.26 0.66 -15.20
C GLY A 444 -4.51 1.00 -14.36
N ARG A 445 -5.42 0.05 -14.15
CA ARG A 445 -6.59 0.20 -13.26
C ARG A 445 -6.16 0.40 -11.80
N THR A 446 -5.15 -0.33 -11.35
CA THR A 446 -4.55 -0.13 -10.02
C THR A 446 -3.98 1.27 -9.87
N ALA A 447 -3.28 1.78 -10.90
CA ALA A 447 -2.78 3.16 -10.91
C ALA A 447 -3.92 4.20 -10.86
N LEU A 448 -5.04 3.96 -11.56
CA LEU A 448 -6.22 4.84 -11.50
C LEU A 448 -6.85 4.85 -10.10
N MET A 449 -6.97 3.69 -9.43
CA MET A 449 -7.48 3.66 -8.06
C MET A 449 -6.54 4.40 -7.10
N ALA A 450 -5.22 4.25 -7.24
CA ALA A 450 -4.24 5.03 -6.49
C ALA A 450 -4.42 6.53 -6.73
N GLY A 451 -4.73 6.93 -7.97
CA GLY A 451 -5.08 8.31 -8.32
C GLY A 451 -6.31 8.81 -7.59
N LEU A 452 -7.38 8.02 -7.55
CA LEU A 452 -8.60 8.36 -6.80
C LEU A 452 -8.32 8.45 -5.28
N MET A 453 -7.50 7.54 -4.73
CA MET A 453 -7.10 7.57 -3.31
C MET A 453 -6.22 8.79 -3.00
N SER A 454 -5.30 9.16 -3.89
CA SER A 454 -4.49 10.37 -3.76
C SER A 454 -5.36 11.63 -3.77
N VAL A 455 -6.36 11.71 -4.66
CA VAL A 455 -7.35 12.80 -4.66
C VAL A 455 -8.09 12.85 -3.33
N THR A 456 -8.56 11.70 -2.83
CA THR A 456 -9.25 11.60 -1.53
C THR A 456 -8.37 12.13 -0.41
N TYR A 457 -7.11 11.71 -0.32
CA TYR A 457 -6.16 12.16 0.69
C TYR A 457 -6.00 13.69 0.67
N HIS A 458 -5.75 14.28 -0.49
CA HIS A 458 -5.56 15.73 -0.60
C HIS A 458 -6.83 16.53 -0.29
N MET A 459 -8.02 16.01 -0.64
CA MET A 459 -9.28 16.62 -0.25
C MET A 459 -9.51 16.57 1.26
N GLN A 460 -9.15 15.47 1.91
CA GLN A 460 -9.20 15.37 3.38
C GLN A 460 -8.25 16.38 4.04
N GLN A 461 -7.01 16.49 3.53
CA GLN A 461 -6.03 17.47 4.03
C GLN A 461 -6.55 18.92 3.85
N ARG A 462 -7.16 19.24 2.71
CA ARG A 462 -7.81 20.53 2.49
C ARG A 462 -8.93 20.79 3.50
N ASP A 463 -9.80 19.81 3.73
CA ASP A 463 -10.89 19.91 4.72
C ASP A 463 -10.34 20.21 6.14
N LEU A 464 -9.24 19.56 6.52
CA LEU A 464 -8.57 19.80 7.81
C LEU A 464 -8.01 21.21 7.89
N GLN A 465 -7.31 21.69 6.86
CA GLN A 465 -6.77 23.06 6.81
C GLN A 465 -7.86 24.12 6.91
N VAL A 466 -8.96 23.96 6.17
CA VAL A 466 -10.10 24.89 6.23
C VAL A 466 -10.73 24.93 7.61
N ASN A 467 -10.83 23.78 8.29
CA ASN A 467 -11.33 23.73 9.67
C ASN A 467 -10.44 24.50 10.66
N VAL A 468 -9.13 24.32 10.56
CA VAL A 468 -8.14 24.97 11.45
C VAL A 468 -8.11 26.48 11.23
N LEU A 469 -8.19 26.94 9.97
CA LEU A 469 -8.13 28.36 9.62
C LEU A 469 -9.43 29.12 9.82
N GLY A 470 -10.52 28.47 10.28
CA GLY A 470 -11.79 29.13 10.61
C GLY A 470 -12.54 29.73 9.43
N GLY A 471 -12.28 29.26 8.20
CA GLY A 471 -12.95 29.74 7.00
C GLY A 471 -14.43 29.38 6.99
N GLY A 472 -15.28 30.36 6.60
CA GLY A 472 -16.74 30.43 6.57
C GLY A 472 -17.49 29.08 6.45
N VAL A 473 -18.09 28.68 7.53
CA VAL A 473 -18.50 27.31 7.87
C VAL A 473 -19.58 26.73 6.95
N ILE A 474 -20.44 27.51 6.34
CA ILE A 474 -21.66 26.98 5.71
C ILE A 474 -21.40 26.51 4.27
N GLN A 475 -20.70 27.27 3.46
CA GLN A 475 -20.45 26.95 2.05
C GLN A 475 -19.42 25.79 1.91
N ALA A 476 -18.50 25.67 2.88
CA ALA A 476 -17.53 24.59 2.92
C ALA A 476 -18.15 23.22 3.30
N LEU A 477 -19.32 23.18 3.97
CA LEU A 477 -19.97 21.92 4.36
C LEU A 477 -20.69 21.25 3.18
N GLU A 478 -21.38 22.01 2.33
CA GLU A 478 -22.05 21.48 1.13
C GLU A 478 -21.03 20.94 0.12
N ASP A 479 -19.91 21.62 -0.05
CA ASP A 479 -18.83 21.16 -0.93
C ASP A 479 -18.15 19.88 -0.42
N ARG A 480 -18.07 19.67 0.90
CA ARG A 480 -17.45 18.47 1.51
C ARG A 480 -18.19 17.18 1.21
N ASP A 481 -19.49 17.18 1.32
CA ASP A 481 -20.28 15.96 1.07
C ASP A 481 -20.37 15.68 -0.43
N ARG A 482 -20.34 16.73 -1.25
CA ARG A 482 -20.37 16.63 -2.70
C ARG A 482 -19.14 15.90 -3.27
N TRP A 483 -17.91 16.22 -2.85
CA TRP A 483 -16.74 15.55 -3.36
C TRP A 483 -16.65 14.08 -2.89
N ARG A 484 -17.11 13.78 -1.66
CA ARG A 484 -17.17 12.39 -1.16
C ARG A 484 -18.15 11.55 -1.96
N ALA A 485 -19.33 12.09 -2.22
CA ALA A 485 -20.34 11.41 -3.06
C ALA A 485 -19.80 11.14 -4.48
N SER A 486 -19.12 12.12 -5.09
CA SER A 486 -18.49 11.96 -6.41
C SER A 486 -17.42 10.86 -6.41
N LEU A 487 -16.54 10.85 -5.41
CA LEU A 487 -15.49 9.81 -5.31
C LEU A 487 -16.06 8.44 -4.98
N THR A 488 -17.10 8.35 -4.14
CA THR A 488 -17.81 7.08 -3.88
C THR A 488 -18.35 6.48 -5.19
N LYS A 489 -18.98 7.30 -6.02
CA LYS A 489 -19.46 6.87 -7.34
C LYS A 489 -18.30 6.44 -8.25
N ALA A 490 -17.19 7.19 -8.24
CA ALA A 490 -15.99 6.86 -9.03
C ALA A 490 -15.37 5.52 -8.61
N TYR A 491 -15.28 5.22 -7.31
CA TYR A 491 -14.81 3.92 -6.81
C TYR A 491 -15.70 2.76 -7.29
N ASN A 492 -17.02 2.94 -7.25
CA ASN A 492 -17.96 1.93 -7.70
C ASN A 492 -17.91 1.74 -9.23
N SER A 493 -17.80 2.82 -10.01
CA SER A 493 -17.59 2.74 -11.47
C SER A 493 -16.29 2.02 -11.81
N TRP A 494 -15.19 2.38 -11.13
CA TRP A 494 -13.91 1.69 -11.31
C TRP A 494 -14.00 0.18 -11.05
N LYS A 495 -14.71 -0.20 -9.97
CA LYS A 495 -14.91 -1.61 -9.65
C LYS A 495 -15.73 -2.31 -10.74
N SER A 496 -16.83 -1.69 -11.19
CA SER A 496 -17.69 -2.25 -12.24
C SER A 496 -16.94 -2.45 -13.57
N ASP A 497 -16.09 -1.47 -13.94
CA ASP A 497 -15.27 -1.58 -15.14
C ASP A 497 -14.21 -2.67 -15.03
N PHE A 498 -13.66 -2.85 -13.82
CA PHE A 498 -12.69 -3.91 -13.56
C PHE A 498 -13.35 -5.29 -13.58
N ASP A 499 -14.58 -5.42 -13.05
CA ASP A 499 -15.36 -6.67 -13.06
C ASP A 499 -15.69 -7.11 -14.49
N LYS A 500 -16.07 -6.18 -15.36
CA LYS A 500 -16.32 -6.46 -16.78
C LYS A 500 -15.07 -7.00 -17.48
N GLU A 501 -13.92 -6.34 -17.28
CA GLU A 501 -12.66 -6.77 -17.87
C GLU A 501 -12.26 -8.18 -17.44
N LEU A 502 -12.47 -8.51 -16.17
CA LEU A 502 -12.16 -9.85 -15.66
C LEU A 502 -13.09 -10.90 -16.26
N GLN A 503 -14.38 -10.57 -16.50
CA GLN A 503 -15.32 -11.45 -17.16
C GLN A 503 -14.99 -11.66 -18.64
N ASP A 504 -14.60 -10.57 -19.34
CA ASP A 504 -14.22 -10.63 -20.75
C ASP A 504 -12.88 -11.35 -20.96
N SER A 505 -12.04 -11.43 -19.93
CA SER A 505 -10.75 -12.10 -19.93
C SER A 505 -10.82 -13.57 -19.54
N GLU A 506 -12.02 -14.14 -19.29
CA GLU A 506 -12.17 -15.58 -19.02
C GLU A 506 -11.53 -16.37 -20.17
N PRO A 507 -10.65 -17.32 -19.88
CA PRO A 507 -9.97 -18.08 -20.90
C PRO A 507 -11.00 -18.87 -21.70
N SER A 508 -11.15 -18.53 -22.97
CA SER A 508 -11.72 -19.44 -23.94
C SER A 508 -11.12 -20.83 -23.69
N SER A 509 -11.97 -21.81 -23.43
CA SER A 509 -11.71 -23.19 -23.08
C SER A 509 -10.45 -23.79 -23.74
N ASP A 510 -9.27 -23.41 -23.31
CA ASP A 510 -8.06 -24.15 -23.60
C ASP A 510 -7.87 -25.15 -22.45
N PRO A 511 -8.17 -26.45 -22.68
CA PRO A 511 -8.04 -27.48 -21.66
C PRO A 511 -6.60 -27.71 -21.23
N TYR A 512 -5.63 -27.11 -21.93
CA TYR A 512 -4.19 -27.17 -21.65
C TYR A 512 -3.61 -25.85 -21.17
N GLY A 513 -4.46 -24.83 -20.85
CA GLY A 513 -4.03 -23.55 -20.26
C GLY A 513 -3.25 -23.78 -18.97
N ARG A 514 -1.99 -23.42 -19.00
CA ARG A 514 -1.04 -23.58 -17.90
C ARG A 514 -1.58 -22.92 -16.63
N GLY A 515 -1.44 -23.59 -15.48
CA GLY A 515 -1.92 -23.11 -14.18
C GLY A 515 -1.46 -21.70 -13.76
N SER A 516 -0.47 -21.11 -14.43
CA SER A 516 0.02 -19.74 -14.27
C SER A 516 -1.09 -18.69 -14.52
N THR A 517 -1.87 -18.81 -15.60
CA THR A 517 -2.90 -17.80 -15.94
C THR A 517 -4.02 -17.71 -14.92
N ARG A 518 -4.36 -18.84 -14.28
CA ARG A 518 -5.40 -18.88 -13.24
C ARG A 518 -4.95 -18.24 -11.95
N ASN A 519 -3.69 -18.45 -11.56
CA ASN A 519 -3.12 -17.80 -10.36
C ASN A 519 -3.06 -16.28 -10.54
N GLU A 520 -2.63 -15.81 -11.70
CA GLU A 520 -2.62 -14.38 -12.06
C GLU A 520 -4.02 -13.75 -11.95
N ALA A 521 -5.05 -14.41 -12.51
CA ALA A 521 -6.41 -13.93 -12.43
C ALA A 521 -6.92 -13.82 -10.98
N ASN A 522 -6.60 -14.80 -10.13
CA ASN A 522 -6.95 -14.78 -8.70
C ASN A 522 -6.24 -13.67 -7.94
N ILE A 523 -4.95 -13.42 -8.21
CA ILE A 523 -4.17 -12.33 -7.62
C ILE A 523 -4.77 -10.97 -8.01
N VAL A 524 -5.09 -10.78 -9.28
CA VAL A 524 -5.70 -9.55 -9.79
C VAL A 524 -7.08 -9.32 -9.18
N PHE A 525 -7.92 -10.36 -9.14
CA PHE A 525 -9.24 -10.28 -8.52
C PHE A 525 -9.16 -9.94 -7.02
N GLY A 526 -8.28 -10.62 -6.29
CA GLY A 526 -8.05 -10.35 -4.86
C GLY A 526 -7.57 -8.93 -4.62
N SER A 527 -6.57 -8.47 -5.38
CA SER A 527 -6.02 -7.11 -5.27
C SER A 527 -7.07 -6.03 -5.53
N ARG A 528 -7.95 -6.21 -6.53
CA ARG A 528 -9.07 -5.33 -6.82
C ARG A 528 -10.00 -5.19 -5.62
N THR A 529 -10.41 -6.31 -5.02
CA THR A 529 -11.28 -6.31 -3.85
C THR A 529 -10.65 -5.58 -2.67
N VAL A 530 -9.36 -5.83 -2.41
CA VAL A 530 -8.59 -5.16 -1.36
C VAL A 530 -8.59 -3.64 -1.55
N LEU A 531 -8.25 -3.16 -2.76
CA LEU A 531 -8.12 -1.72 -3.04
C LEU A 531 -9.46 -1.00 -2.98
N HIS A 532 -10.53 -1.59 -3.51
CA HIS A 532 -11.86 -1.00 -3.48
C HIS A 532 -12.35 -0.77 -2.04
N HIS A 533 -12.24 -1.79 -1.19
CA HIS A 533 -12.68 -1.66 0.20
C HIS A 533 -11.76 -0.75 1.02
N LEU A 534 -10.44 -0.80 0.79
CA LEU A 534 -9.49 0.13 1.42
C LEU A 534 -9.85 1.59 1.10
N ALA A 535 -10.12 1.91 -0.17
CA ALA A 535 -10.46 3.27 -0.60
C ALA A 535 -11.72 3.79 0.12
N HIS A 536 -12.77 2.98 0.20
CA HIS A 536 -14.00 3.35 0.91
C HIS A 536 -13.79 3.50 2.42
N MET A 537 -13.07 2.59 3.06
CA MET A 537 -12.79 2.69 4.50
C MET A 537 -11.96 3.93 4.82
N ALA A 538 -10.85 4.16 4.10
CA ALA A 538 -9.93 5.25 4.36
C ALA A 538 -10.55 6.65 4.06
N MET A 539 -11.54 6.72 3.18
CA MET A 539 -12.28 7.98 2.94
C MET A 539 -13.13 8.39 4.16
N HIS A 540 -13.53 7.45 5.00
CA HIS A 540 -14.50 7.68 6.07
C HIS A 540 -13.98 7.37 7.48
N ALA A 541 -12.80 6.74 7.63
CA ALA A 541 -12.17 6.42 8.90
C ALA A 541 -10.68 6.74 8.87
N ASP A 542 -10.18 7.32 9.95
CA ASP A 542 -8.76 7.55 10.17
C ASP A 542 -8.16 6.36 10.91
N ILE A 543 -7.19 5.69 10.30
CA ILE A 543 -6.51 4.52 10.90
C ILE A 543 -5.75 4.90 12.17
N VAL A 544 -5.16 6.10 12.24
CA VAL A 544 -4.40 6.59 13.39
C VAL A 544 -5.32 6.78 14.59
N ASP A 545 -6.49 7.40 14.38
CA ASP A 545 -7.51 7.55 15.44
C ASP A 545 -8.02 6.18 15.91
N CYS A 546 -8.26 5.25 15.00
CA CYS A 546 -8.67 3.88 15.36
C CYS A 546 -7.60 3.17 16.21
N GLN A 547 -6.32 3.30 15.85
CA GLN A 547 -5.21 2.72 16.60
C GLN A 547 -5.04 3.37 17.99
N MET A 548 -5.13 4.70 18.08
CA MET A 548 -5.10 5.40 19.36
C MET A 548 -6.30 5.00 20.25
N PHE A 549 -7.50 4.91 19.68
CA PHE A 549 -8.69 4.47 20.41
C PHE A 549 -8.53 3.04 20.96
N ALA A 550 -7.86 2.15 20.21
CA ALA A 550 -7.46 0.80 20.63
C ALA A 550 -6.22 0.75 21.55
N ARG A 551 -5.75 1.90 22.07
CA ARG A 551 -4.62 2.00 22.99
C ARG A 551 -3.26 1.57 22.41
N ALA A 552 -2.96 1.94 21.16
CA ALA A 552 -1.62 1.79 20.62
C ALA A 552 -0.61 2.64 21.39
N LYS A 553 0.47 2.02 21.90
CA LYS A 553 1.50 2.73 22.70
C LYS A 553 2.46 3.55 21.85
N ARG A 554 2.68 3.15 20.61
CA ARG A 554 3.55 3.85 19.65
C ARG A 554 2.89 3.89 18.29
N LEU A 555 2.94 5.04 17.63
CA LEU A 555 2.45 5.25 16.27
C LEU A 555 3.37 6.21 15.53
N LEU A 556 3.61 5.96 14.26
CA LEU A 556 4.39 6.81 13.38
C LEU A 556 5.74 7.25 14.00
N GLY A 557 6.43 6.31 14.66
CA GLY A 557 7.75 6.54 15.26
C GLY A 557 7.74 7.19 16.65
N ARG A 558 6.59 7.60 17.19
CA ARG A 558 6.50 8.29 18.50
C ARG A 558 5.64 7.54 19.52
N THR A 559 5.92 7.77 20.80
CA THR A 559 5.11 7.27 21.90
C THR A 559 3.86 8.15 22.06
N ILE A 560 2.70 7.53 22.30
CA ILE A 560 1.42 8.21 22.45
C ILE A 560 1.17 8.52 23.94
N GLY A 561 0.86 9.78 24.24
CA GLY A 561 0.58 10.26 25.59
C GLY A 561 -0.90 10.15 25.99
N ALA A 562 -1.18 10.35 27.29
CA ALA A 562 -2.53 10.28 27.85
C ALA A 562 -3.50 11.29 27.22
N GLN A 563 -3.03 12.48 26.89
CA GLN A 563 -3.83 13.55 26.28
C GLN A 563 -4.27 13.16 24.86
N GLU A 564 -3.37 12.56 24.07
CA GLU A 564 -3.66 12.09 22.72
C GLU A 564 -4.70 10.96 22.72
N PHE A 565 -4.59 10.03 23.67
CA PHE A 565 -5.62 9.00 23.89
C PHE A 565 -6.98 9.60 24.22
N SER A 566 -7.02 10.59 25.11
CA SER A 566 -8.27 11.29 25.48
C SER A 566 -8.87 12.01 24.27
N SER A 567 -8.07 12.71 23.49
CA SER A 567 -8.48 13.42 22.29
C SER A 567 -9.00 12.46 21.21
N ALA A 568 -8.31 11.36 20.95
CA ALA A 568 -8.77 10.32 20.03
C ALA A 568 -10.07 9.66 20.51
N GLN A 569 -10.19 9.38 21.81
CA GLN A 569 -11.40 8.83 22.40
C GLN A 569 -12.60 9.76 22.17
N LYS A 570 -12.42 11.08 22.35
CA LYS A 570 -13.46 12.07 22.11
C LYS A 570 -13.85 12.13 20.63
N ARG A 571 -12.86 12.20 19.72
CA ARG A 571 -13.13 12.22 18.26
C ARG A 571 -13.88 10.96 17.82
N VAL A 572 -13.45 9.78 18.25
CA VAL A 572 -14.08 8.52 17.84
C VAL A 572 -15.48 8.39 18.41
N LYS A 573 -15.69 8.60 19.73
CA LYS A 573 -16.98 8.37 20.39
C LYS A 573 -18.02 9.44 20.06
N GLU A 574 -17.63 10.73 20.08
CA GLU A 574 -18.58 11.83 20.01
C GLU A 574 -18.79 12.36 18.57
N GLN A 575 -17.77 12.28 17.72
CA GLN A 575 -17.82 12.88 16.40
C GLN A 575 -17.96 11.85 15.29
N TRP A 576 -17.19 10.74 15.35
CA TRP A 576 -17.14 9.77 14.27
C TRP A 576 -18.23 8.69 14.39
N ALA A 577 -18.30 7.95 15.49
CA ALA A 577 -19.18 6.80 15.63
C ALA A 577 -20.68 7.12 15.36
N PRO A 578 -21.25 8.27 15.79
CA PRO A 578 -22.63 8.60 15.48
C PRO A 578 -22.89 9.01 14.03
N SER A 579 -21.82 9.26 13.24
CA SER A 579 -21.92 9.85 11.91
C SER A 579 -22.24 8.82 10.82
N ALA A 580 -22.78 9.31 9.69
CA ALA A 580 -22.92 8.51 8.47
C ALA A 580 -21.56 7.98 7.96
N LYS A 581 -20.48 8.73 8.16
CA LYS A 581 -19.12 8.30 7.78
C LYS A 581 -18.72 6.99 8.46
N ALA A 582 -19.00 6.87 9.76
CA ALA A 582 -18.70 5.64 10.50
C ALA A 582 -19.51 4.44 9.99
N ARG A 583 -20.80 4.65 9.66
CA ARG A 583 -21.62 3.59 9.06
C ARG A 583 -21.08 3.16 7.70
N HIS A 584 -20.68 4.10 6.85
CA HIS A 584 -20.06 3.78 5.55
C HIS A 584 -18.75 2.99 5.72
N ALA A 585 -17.84 3.46 6.56
CA ALA A 585 -16.58 2.74 6.82
C ALA A 585 -16.83 1.32 7.34
N THR A 586 -17.74 1.19 8.32
CA THR A 586 -18.07 -0.11 8.95
C THR A 586 -18.76 -1.06 7.96
N PHE A 587 -19.65 -0.55 7.11
CA PHE A 587 -20.29 -1.33 6.05
C PHE A 587 -19.24 -1.96 5.11
N TYR A 588 -18.33 -1.16 4.57
CA TYR A 588 -17.28 -1.70 3.68
C TYR A 588 -16.29 -2.60 4.42
N ALA A 589 -15.99 -2.31 5.69
CA ALA A 589 -15.17 -3.17 6.52
C ALA A 589 -15.82 -4.56 6.73
N LEU A 590 -17.10 -4.62 7.08
CA LEU A 590 -17.84 -5.88 7.24
C LEU A 590 -17.93 -6.65 5.92
N LYS A 591 -18.20 -5.97 4.79
CA LYS A 591 -18.23 -6.62 3.48
C LYS A 591 -16.85 -7.21 3.12
N PHE A 592 -15.78 -6.49 3.39
CA PHE A 592 -14.43 -6.98 3.14
C PHE A 592 -14.09 -8.19 4.02
N LEU A 593 -14.33 -8.09 5.33
CA LEU A 593 -14.12 -9.20 6.26
C LEU A 593 -14.91 -10.43 5.84
N SER A 594 -16.19 -10.25 5.46
CA SER A 594 -17.02 -11.36 4.97
C SER A 594 -16.46 -11.97 3.69
N SER A 595 -16.00 -11.16 2.72
CA SER A 595 -15.46 -11.66 1.45
C SER A 595 -14.15 -12.46 1.58
N VAL A 596 -13.39 -12.23 2.67
CA VAL A 596 -12.10 -12.91 2.89
C VAL A 596 -12.22 -14.06 3.89
N LEU A 597 -13.04 -13.91 4.93
CA LEU A 597 -13.07 -14.85 6.06
C LEU A 597 -14.22 -15.87 5.97
N LEU A 598 -15.24 -15.64 5.12
CA LEU A 598 -16.27 -16.62 4.87
C LEU A 598 -15.90 -17.43 3.63
N PRO A 599 -15.72 -18.74 3.75
CA PRO A 599 -15.51 -19.60 2.58
C PRO A 599 -16.77 -19.62 1.69
N ASP A 600 -16.59 -19.86 0.40
CA ASP A 600 -17.68 -20.06 -0.54
C ASP A 600 -18.57 -21.25 -0.10
N GLU A 601 -19.89 -21.07 -0.14
CA GLU A 601 -20.84 -22.12 0.22
C GLU A 601 -20.65 -23.40 -0.63
N ALA A 602 -20.22 -23.27 -1.88
CA ALA A 602 -19.92 -24.39 -2.76
C ALA A 602 -18.72 -25.22 -2.28
N ALA A 603 -17.70 -24.60 -1.70
CA ALA A 603 -16.54 -25.27 -1.10
C ALA A 603 -16.95 -25.99 0.20
N PHE A 604 -17.92 -25.44 0.94
CA PHE A 604 -18.41 -26.00 2.18
C PHE A 604 -19.26 -27.25 1.99
N MET A 605 -20.11 -27.27 0.96
CA MET A 605 -21.01 -28.40 0.67
C MET A 605 -20.27 -29.64 0.16
N ASN A 606 -19.07 -29.48 -0.39
CA ASN A 606 -18.29 -30.57 -0.99
C ASN A 606 -17.17 -31.12 -0.06
N ALA A 607 -17.00 -30.58 1.14
CA ALA A 607 -15.98 -31.04 2.05
C ALA A 607 -16.41 -32.30 2.79
N ALA A 608 -15.67 -33.40 2.57
CA ALA A 608 -15.82 -34.67 3.28
C ALA A 608 -15.35 -34.60 4.75
N SER A 609 -14.83 -33.46 5.18
CA SER A 609 -14.37 -33.17 6.55
C SER A 609 -15.32 -32.16 7.21
N PRO A 610 -15.64 -32.31 8.50
CA PRO A 610 -16.40 -31.31 9.25
C PRO A 610 -15.67 -29.96 9.37
N TRP A 611 -14.40 -29.94 8.97
CA TRP A 611 -13.55 -28.75 8.89
C TRP A 611 -12.98 -28.66 7.48
N PRO A 612 -13.54 -27.80 6.60
CA PRO A 612 -12.97 -27.60 5.28
C PRO A 612 -11.53 -27.07 5.43
N GLU A 613 -10.58 -27.71 4.77
CA GLU A 613 -9.27 -27.17 4.47
C GLU A 613 -9.50 -25.89 3.65
N GLY A 614 -9.49 -24.73 4.27
CA GLY A 614 -9.80 -23.48 3.57
C GLY A 614 -10.02 -22.26 4.43
N PHE A 615 -9.72 -22.33 5.74
CA PHE A 615 -9.73 -21.12 6.56
C PHE A 615 -8.60 -20.19 6.13
N TYR A 616 -8.92 -18.90 6.08
CA TYR A 616 -7.93 -17.87 5.84
C TYR A 616 -6.83 -17.90 6.92
N GLU A 617 -5.60 -18.05 6.48
CA GLU A 617 -4.42 -17.93 7.31
C GLU A 617 -3.48 -16.88 6.71
N THR A 618 -3.22 -15.82 7.46
CA THR A 618 -2.37 -14.69 7.03
C THR A 618 -0.95 -15.14 6.64
N ARG A 619 -0.41 -16.17 7.28
CA ARG A 619 0.93 -16.70 7.01
C ARG A 619 1.14 -17.19 5.56
N TYR A 620 0.05 -17.52 4.86
CA TYR A 620 0.08 -18.02 3.48
C TYR A 620 -0.54 -17.03 2.50
N ASP A 621 -0.88 -15.84 2.97
CA ASP A 621 -1.40 -14.81 2.10
C ASP A 621 -0.28 -14.24 1.22
N VAL A 622 -0.45 -14.36 -0.09
CA VAL A 622 0.50 -13.83 -1.08
C VAL A 622 0.19 -12.38 -1.44
N LEU A 623 -1.03 -11.88 -1.15
CA LEU A 623 -1.40 -10.49 -1.42
C LEU A 623 -0.85 -9.57 -0.33
N MET A 624 0.09 -8.69 -0.73
CA MET A 624 0.78 -7.78 0.19
C MET A 624 -0.16 -6.97 1.09
N ASN A 625 -1.21 -6.40 0.51
CA ASN A 625 -2.05 -5.42 1.19
C ASN A 625 -3.18 -6.08 2.00
N ARG A 626 -3.59 -7.31 1.67
CA ARG A 626 -4.78 -7.94 2.25
C ARG A 626 -4.72 -8.09 3.78
N PRO A 627 -3.62 -8.58 4.39
CA PRO A 627 -3.52 -8.67 5.84
C PRO A 627 -3.67 -7.32 6.55
N TRP A 628 -3.08 -6.26 5.98
CA TRP A 628 -3.17 -4.92 6.52
C TRP A 628 -4.56 -4.32 6.41
N VAL A 629 -5.25 -4.58 5.30
CA VAL A 629 -6.64 -4.14 5.12
C VAL A 629 -7.60 -4.93 6.01
N LEU A 630 -7.34 -6.22 6.28
CA LEU A 630 -8.06 -7.00 7.29
C LEU A 630 -7.88 -6.40 8.70
N TYR A 631 -6.64 -6.05 9.04
CA TYR A 631 -6.33 -5.37 10.28
C TYR A 631 -7.09 -4.04 10.40
N PHE A 632 -7.07 -3.20 9.37
CA PHE A 632 -7.80 -1.93 9.37
C PHE A 632 -9.32 -2.15 9.47
N ALA A 633 -9.88 -3.08 8.70
CA ALA A 633 -11.30 -3.41 8.73
C ALA A 633 -11.76 -3.88 10.11
N ALA A 634 -10.98 -4.75 10.77
CA ALA A 634 -11.29 -5.21 12.12
C ALA A 634 -11.27 -4.06 13.14
N LEU A 635 -10.31 -3.14 13.03
CA LEU A 635 -10.26 -1.96 13.89
C LEU A 635 -11.46 -1.03 13.67
N VAL A 636 -11.86 -0.79 12.42
CA VAL A 636 -13.02 0.05 12.09
C VAL A 636 -14.29 -0.53 12.70
N VAL A 637 -14.52 -1.84 12.49
CA VAL A 637 -15.71 -2.53 13.06
C VAL A 637 -15.71 -2.48 14.58
N TRP A 638 -14.55 -2.73 15.20
CA TRP A 638 -14.44 -2.66 16.66
C TRP A 638 -14.63 -1.23 17.19
N CYS A 639 -13.99 -0.23 16.57
CA CYS A 639 -14.13 1.17 16.98
C CYS A 639 -15.60 1.62 16.95
N TYR A 640 -16.32 1.29 15.87
CA TYR A 640 -17.72 1.61 15.73
C TYR A 640 -18.58 0.94 16.80
N GLY A 641 -18.47 -0.39 16.94
CA GLY A 641 -19.25 -1.15 17.91
C GLY A 641 -18.94 -0.75 19.36
N TYR A 642 -17.65 -0.68 19.73
CA TYR A 642 -17.24 -0.33 21.09
C TYR A 642 -17.57 1.12 21.47
N ALA A 643 -17.50 2.05 20.50
CA ALA A 643 -17.85 3.45 20.76
C ALA A 643 -19.35 3.62 21.05
N LEU A 644 -20.25 2.87 20.39
CA LEU A 644 -21.70 2.96 20.55
C LEU A 644 -22.24 2.10 21.68
N GLU A 645 -21.74 0.87 21.81
CA GLU A 645 -22.34 -0.12 22.72
C GLU A 645 -21.50 -0.33 24.00
N GLY A 646 -20.23 0.09 24.00
CA GLY A 646 -19.31 -0.13 25.11
C GLY A 646 -18.85 -1.59 25.23
N PRO A 647 -18.36 -2.01 26.41
CA PRO A 647 -17.96 -3.39 26.67
C PRO A 647 -19.12 -4.37 26.49
N CYS A 648 -18.88 -5.51 25.82
CA CYS A 648 -19.93 -6.50 25.57
C CYS A 648 -20.11 -7.53 26.70
N GLY A 649 -19.33 -7.48 27.76
CA GLY A 649 -19.49 -8.22 29.01
C GLY A 649 -19.22 -9.72 28.95
N ASP A 650 -19.48 -10.37 27.84
CA ASP A 650 -19.22 -11.80 27.67
C ASP A 650 -17.97 -12.01 26.82
N VAL A 651 -16.92 -12.49 27.47
CA VAL A 651 -15.62 -12.62 26.83
C VAL A 651 -15.39 -14.08 26.53
N ALA A 652 -15.23 -14.39 25.26
CA ALA A 652 -14.80 -15.68 24.70
C ALA A 652 -13.39 -16.12 25.20
N ARG A 653 -13.08 -15.93 26.51
CA ARG A 653 -11.75 -16.18 27.08
C ARG A 653 -11.40 -17.67 27.19
N HIS A 654 -12.38 -18.54 27.06
CA HIS A 654 -12.22 -19.99 27.23
C HIS A 654 -12.71 -20.82 26.05
N ASN A 655 -13.04 -20.17 24.94
CA ASN A 655 -13.48 -20.87 23.72
C ASN A 655 -12.31 -21.61 23.07
N THR A 656 -12.61 -22.77 22.50
CA THR A 656 -11.66 -23.45 21.59
C THR A 656 -11.49 -22.64 20.31
N PRO A 657 -10.39 -22.84 19.57
CA PRO A 657 -10.21 -22.19 18.27
C PRO A 657 -11.39 -22.41 17.31
N GLU A 658 -11.98 -23.62 17.32
CA GLU A 658 -13.12 -23.99 16.48
C GLU A 658 -14.39 -23.24 16.90
N GLU A 659 -14.59 -23.03 18.19
CA GLU A 659 -15.72 -22.25 18.69
C GLU A 659 -15.60 -20.78 18.32
N ASN A 660 -14.41 -20.20 18.41
CA ASN A 660 -14.16 -18.84 17.95
C ASN A 660 -14.40 -18.69 16.43
N GLN A 661 -13.99 -19.66 15.62
CA GLN A 661 -14.26 -19.68 14.18
C GLN A 661 -15.77 -19.72 13.91
N ARG A 662 -16.52 -20.56 14.63
CA ARG A 662 -17.98 -20.67 14.48
C ARG A 662 -18.67 -19.36 14.86
N GLN A 663 -18.29 -18.75 15.96
CA GLN A 663 -18.86 -17.47 16.42
C GLN A 663 -18.51 -16.33 15.46
N MET A 664 -17.28 -16.26 14.97
CA MET A 664 -16.86 -15.29 13.94
C MET A 664 -17.73 -15.44 12.68
N ARG A 665 -17.92 -16.66 12.18
CA ARG A 665 -18.78 -16.90 11.00
C ARG A 665 -20.22 -16.45 11.25
N HIS A 666 -20.80 -16.84 12.40
CA HIS A 666 -22.14 -16.40 12.76
C HIS A 666 -22.25 -14.88 12.84
N TYR A 667 -21.25 -14.21 13.42
CA TYR A 667 -21.15 -12.76 13.47
C TYR A 667 -21.14 -12.15 12.06
N LEU A 668 -20.25 -12.58 11.17
CA LEU A 668 -20.12 -12.05 9.83
C LEU A 668 -21.36 -12.33 8.95
N LEU A 669 -21.94 -13.53 9.05
CA LEU A 669 -23.17 -13.89 8.32
C LEU A 669 -24.34 -13.01 8.72
N ARG A 670 -24.45 -12.59 9.97
CA ARG A 670 -25.48 -11.66 10.43
C ARG A 670 -25.45 -10.33 9.69
N TYR A 671 -24.27 -9.85 9.30
CA TYR A 671 -24.08 -8.59 8.59
C TYR A 671 -23.89 -8.79 7.06
N ALA A 672 -23.78 -10.00 6.57
CA ALA A 672 -23.60 -10.27 5.15
C ALA A 672 -24.77 -9.77 4.29
N GLY A 673 -26.01 -9.84 4.82
CA GLY A 673 -27.23 -9.42 4.13
C GLY A 673 -27.46 -7.91 4.04
N ILE A 674 -26.67 -7.08 4.74
CA ILE A 674 -26.82 -5.62 4.71
C ILE A 674 -26.51 -5.10 3.29
N THR A 675 -27.42 -4.29 2.77
CA THR A 675 -27.30 -3.70 1.42
C THR A 675 -26.92 -2.22 1.45
N HIS A 676 -27.29 -1.52 2.54
CA HIS A 676 -27.06 -0.08 2.70
C HIS A 676 -26.39 0.24 4.04
N PRO A 677 -25.44 1.21 4.09
CA PRO A 677 -24.75 1.58 5.33
C PRO A 677 -25.67 2.00 6.47
N ASP A 678 -26.81 2.66 6.16
CA ASP A 678 -27.73 3.19 7.18
C ASP A 678 -28.50 2.07 7.92
N GLU A 679 -28.57 0.86 7.36
CA GLU A 679 -29.14 -0.29 8.06
C GLU A 679 -28.39 -0.60 9.36
N LEU A 680 -27.09 -0.27 9.42
CA LEU A 680 -26.28 -0.44 10.64
C LEU A 680 -26.80 0.40 11.83
N GLN A 681 -27.52 1.49 11.59
CA GLN A 681 -28.07 2.32 12.66
C GLN A 681 -29.14 1.61 13.49
N ALA A 682 -29.89 0.71 12.87
CA ALA A 682 -30.93 -0.06 13.53
C ALA A 682 -30.42 -1.38 14.13
N MET A 683 -29.18 -1.77 13.86
CA MET A 683 -28.59 -3.03 14.33
C MET A 683 -27.96 -2.87 15.71
N GLN A 684 -28.09 -3.91 16.53
CA GLN A 684 -27.49 -4.02 17.85
C GLN A 684 -26.47 -5.18 17.86
N GLY A 685 -25.56 -5.18 18.82
CA GLY A 685 -24.57 -6.23 19.01
C GLY A 685 -23.44 -6.17 17.97
N ILE A 686 -23.15 -4.98 17.44
CA ILE A 686 -22.02 -4.78 16.52
C ILE A 686 -20.70 -5.00 17.28
N ASN A 687 -20.67 -4.72 18.59
CA ASN A 687 -19.50 -5.00 19.42
C ASN A 687 -19.37 -6.48 19.84
N ASN A 688 -20.31 -7.35 19.50
CA ASN A 688 -20.16 -8.81 19.73
C ASN A 688 -19.14 -9.43 18.76
N ASN A 689 -18.04 -8.74 18.51
CA ASN A 689 -16.99 -9.06 17.53
C ASN A 689 -15.75 -9.73 18.16
N THR A 690 -15.80 -10.09 19.45
CA THR A 690 -14.64 -10.64 20.18
C THR A 690 -14.07 -11.89 19.50
N ALA A 691 -14.92 -12.81 19.03
CA ALA A 691 -14.45 -14.00 18.33
C ALA A 691 -13.73 -13.67 17.01
N LEU A 692 -14.21 -12.67 16.26
CA LEU A 692 -13.52 -12.14 15.07
C LEU A 692 -12.12 -11.60 15.42
N LEU A 693 -12.03 -10.81 16.49
CA LEU A 693 -10.75 -10.25 16.95
C LEU A 693 -9.78 -11.35 17.41
N VAL A 694 -10.28 -12.41 18.08
CA VAL A 694 -9.46 -13.56 18.50
C VAL A 694 -8.91 -14.32 17.29
N VAL A 695 -9.76 -14.63 16.31
CA VAL A 695 -9.34 -15.35 15.09
C VAL A 695 -8.28 -14.55 14.31
N LEU A 696 -8.48 -13.26 14.12
CA LEU A 696 -7.51 -12.41 13.44
C LEU A 696 -6.22 -12.23 14.25
N ARG A 697 -6.31 -12.04 15.57
CA ARG A 697 -5.14 -12.00 16.45
C ARG A 697 -4.27 -13.25 16.28
N ASP A 698 -4.88 -14.43 16.35
CA ASP A 698 -4.15 -15.70 16.27
C ASP A 698 -3.56 -15.90 14.87
N SER A 699 -4.27 -15.48 13.82
CA SER A 699 -3.77 -15.51 12.45
C SER A 699 -2.57 -14.55 12.26
N PHE A 700 -2.60 -13.37 12.88
CA PHE A 700 -1.49 -12.40 12.80
C PHE A 700 -0.30 -12.81 13.68
N ASP A 701 -0.52 -13.37 14.88
CA ASP A 701 0.55 -13.91 15.74
C ASP A 701 1.27 -15.09 15.09
N ASN A 702 0.58 -15.84 14.21
CA ASN A 702 1.13 -17.01 13.51
C ASN A 702 1.77 -16.65 12.15
N THR A 703 2.15 -15.41 11.92
CA THR A 703 2.86 -14.99 10.71
C THR A 703 4.36 -14.88 10.95
N ARG A 704 5.10 -14.82 9.84
CA ARG A 704 6.52 -14.44 9.83
C ARG A 704 6.74 -12.94 9.58
N TRP A 705 5.67 -12.15 9.53
CA TRP A 705 5.71 -10.71 9.32
C TRP A 705 5.71 -9.99 10.67
N ASP A 706 6.88 -9.59 11.15
CA ASP A 706 7.07 -9.08 12.51
C ASP A 706 6.17 -7.89 12.84
N LEU A 707 5.92 -7.02 11.87
CA LEU A 707 5.06 -5.86 12.09
C LEU A 707 3.59 -6.26 12.34
N LEU A 708 3.09 -7.35 11.76
CA LEU A 708 1.74 -7.84 12.02
C LEU A 708 1.55 -8.36 13.44
N HIS A 709 2.61 -8.79 14.13
CA HIS A 709 2.55 -9.13 15.55
C HIS A 709 2.15 -7.91 16.41
N GLU A 710 2.48 -6.68 15.96
CA GLU A 710 1.96 -5.48 16.64
C GLU A 710 0.45 -5.29 16.39
N GLY A 711 -0.03 -5.64 15.19
CA GLY A 711 -1.44 -5.70 14.89
C GLY A 711 -2.16 -6.70 15.80
N ALA A 712 -1.60 -7.89 16.00
CA ALA A 712 -2.11 -8.89 16.93
C ALA A 712 -2.16 -8.36 18.39
N ARG A 713 -1.11 -7.62 18.80
CA ARG A 713 -1.11 -6.96 20.14
C ARG A 713 -2.24 -5.95 20.28
N LEU A 714 -2.52 -5.18 19.21
CA LEU A 714 -3.62 -4.22 19.25
C LEU A 714 -5.00 -4.90 19.26
N MET A 715 -5.18 -6.02 18.52
CA MET A 715 -6.38 -6.86 18.65
C MET A 715 -6.56 -7.39 20.06
N ARG A 716 -5.47 -7.77 20.74
CA ARG A 716 -5.49 -8.19 22.16
C ARG A 716 -5.98 -7.06 23.07
N ASN A 717 -5.56 -5.82 22.84
CA ASN A 717 -6.09 -4.66 23.57
C ASN A 717 -7.61 -4.52 23.38
N CYS A 718 -8.09 -4.62 22.15
CA CYS A 718 -9.53 -4.56 21.84
C CYS A 718 -10.32 -5.65 22.57
N ILE A 719 -9.80 -6.88 22.63
CA ILE A 719 -10.41 -8.01 23.36
C ILE A 719 -10.47 -7.72 24.87
N ILE A 720 -9.41 -7.16 25.46
CA ILE A 720 -9.37 -6.79 26.88
C ILE A 720 -10.43 -5.71 27.17
N LEU A 721 -10.51 -4.69 26.31
CA LEU A 721 -11.47 -3.60 26.45
C LEU A 721 -12.92 -4.09 26.27
N ASN A 722 -13.19 -5.00 25.36
CA ASN A 722 -14.50 -5.64 25.20
C ASN A 722 -14.94 -6.36 26.49
N GLY A 723 -14.00 -6.95 27.23
CA GLY A 723 -14.24 -7.59 28.51
C GLY A 723 -14.34 -6.63 29.71
N GLY A 724 -14.32 -5.32 29.49
CA GLY A 724 -14.35 -4.31 30.56
C GLY A 724 -13.01 -4.18 31.31
N GLY A 725 -11.93 -4.79 30.81
CA GLY A 725 -10.58 -4.63 31.33
C GLY A 725 -9.93 -3.30 30.97
N THR A 726 -8.81 -2.99 31.60
CA THR A 726 -7.97 -1.81 31.31
C THR A 726 -6.66 -2.25 30.62
N VAL A 727 -6.18 -1.45 29.67
CA VAL A 727 -4.94 -1.69 28.89
C VAL A 727 -3.87 -0.69 29.29
#